data_a1a5bb34ad27c190f8c3e25c997bce0c
#
_entry.id   a1a5bb34ad27c190f8c3e25c997bce0c
#
_cell.length_a   1.000
_cell.length_b   1.000
_cell.length_c   1.000
_cell.angle_alpha   90.00
_cell.angle_beta   90.00
_cell.angle_gamma   90.00
#
_symmetry.space_group_name_H-M   'P 1'
#
loop_
_entity.id
_entity.type
_entity.pdbx_description
1 polymer ?
#
loop_
_entity_poly.entity_id
_entity_poly.type
_entity_poly.pdbx_seq_one_letter_code
_entity_poly.pdbx_strand_id
1 'polypeptide(L)'
;DLHGELPEALHSLHRQRPKWSQLAVEFKRLNFRTWLKEAETRISEGNGEDLFATLDIGEQAALAAERPSEIKNTLPEAPQTLDYQAITTEAAFTELLAQLDAAEAIGLDTETTSLDAMQARLVGISIAFAPGVAVYIPLGHTPTAAPEQLDFHSVLGRLKPYLESGRLKKIGQNLKYDEHVLYNYGIKLNGIAGDAMLASYIVESHLGHGLDELAERWLGLPTVTYESLCGKGAKQISFADVAVEQATEYAAQDADFALRIEGRLKAQMDAKQLEMYEKLELPVAEVLIIMERNGALIDKNELARQSHELGTELVQLEQKAYEIAGQPFNLNSPKQLQEILFGKMGIPTKGLKKTASGGVSTNEAVLEQLAPDYPLPSIILQNRSLAKLKSTYTDKLPEMINPATGRVHTTYAQAVAITGRLASNNPNLQNIPIRTEQGRRVRRAFVAPEGSKIVSADYSQIELRIMAHLSGDKTLLEAFKNGEDVHRRTAAEVFGIAPENVGSEQRRYAKTINFGLIYGMGQYGLAKSLGIDALSAKSFIDRYFARYPGVADYMQRTKELAAAQGYVETVLGRRLYLPGIHSKNGNERAGAERAAINAPMQGTASDLIKRAMIDVCYWLASDGLESKLIMQVHDELVLEVPDSELDLVRAKLPEIMQQAGEMDVPLLAEVGVGENWEEAH
;
A
#
# COMPACT_ATOMS: atom_id res chain seq x y z
N ASP A 1 -36.98 4.18 -32.73
CA ASP A 1 -38.31 4.53 -33.24
C ASP A 1 -38.26 5.99 -33.69
N LEU A 2 -38.33 6.23 -35.02
CA LEU A 2 -38.22 7.59 -35.57
C LEU A 2 -39.58 8.35 -35.55
N HIS A 3 -40.61 7.78 -34.98
CA HIS A 3 -42.00 8.30 -34.94
C HIS A 3 -42.59 8.35 -33.54
N GLY A 4 -41.80 8.19 -32.48
CA GLY A 4 -42.25 8.38 -31.10
C GLY A 4 -42.59 9.82 -30.80
N GLU A 5 -43.74 10.08 -30.19
CA GLU A 5 -44.09 11.40 -29.65
C GLU A 5 -43.09 11.77 -28.56
N LEU A 6 -42.48 12.95 -28.64
CA LEU A 6 -41.62 13.45 -27.59
C LEU A 6 -42.50 13.82 -26.38
N PRO A 7 -42.08 13.41 -25.14
CA PRO A 7 -42.86 13.69 -23.93
C PRO A 7 -43.02 15.21 -23.63
N GLU A 8 -42.17 16.04 -24.22
CA GLU A 8 -42.21 17.50 -24.10
C GLU A 8 -41.99 18.18 -25.47
N ALA A 9 -42.56 19.33 -25.66
CA ALA A 9 -42.39 20.11 -26.87
C ALA A 9 -40.95 20.64 -26.99
N LEU A 10 -40.35 20.58 -28.18
CA LEU A 10 -38.93 20.96 -28.43
C LEU A 10 -38.58 22.37 -27.93
N HIS A 11 -39.52 23.33 -27.93
CA HIS A 11 -39.30 24.71 -27.46
C HIS A 11 -39.28 24.81 -25.92
N SER A 12 -39.69 23.77 -25.18
CA SER A 12 -39.63 23.72 -23.71
C SER A 12 -38.33 23.06 -23.21
N LEU A 13 -37.52 22.50 -24.09
CA LEU A 13 -36.27 21.84 -23.73
C LEU A 13 -35.17 22.88 -23.47
N HIS A 14 -34.81 23.05 -22.23
CA HIS A 14 -33.63 23.83 -21.84
C HIS A 14 -32.42 22.92 -21.63
N ARG A 15 -31.24 23.33 -22.14
CA ARG A 15 -30.00 22.61 -21.91
C ARG A 15 -29.64 22.63 -20.43
N GLN A 16 -29.84 21.53 -19.75
CA GLN A 16 -29.42 21.36 -18.37
C GLN A 16 -27.97 20.82 -18.33
N ARG A 17 -27.27 21.06 -17.24
CA ARG A 17 -25.98 20.40 -17.02
C ARG A 17 -26.21 18.91 -16.87
N PRO A 18 -25.37 18.05 -17.49
CA PRO A 18 -25.50 16.61 -17.35
C PRO A 18 -25.35 16.19 -15.88
N LYS A 19 -26.28 15.41 -15.38
CA LYS A 19 -26.17 14.78 -14.06
C LYS A 19 -25.35 13.50 -14.24
N TRP A 20 -24.05 13.63 -14.16
CA TRP A 20 -23.09 12.55 -14.50
C TRP A 20 -23.30 11.30 -13.67
N SER A 21 -23.64 11.40 -12.38
CA SER A 21 -23.96 10.26 -11.51
C SER A 21 -25.16 9.47 -12.01
N GLN A 22 -26.25 10.12 -12.40
CA GLN A 22 -27.42 9.45 -12.97
C GLN A 22 -27.11 8.81 -14.33
N LEU A 23 -26.35 9.51 -15.17
CA LEU A 23 -25.89 8.98 -16.46
C LEU A 23 -24.98 7.77 -16.30
N ALA A 24 -24.09 7.75 -15.29
CA ALA A 24 -23.23 6.60 -15.01
C ALA A 24 -24.06 5.35 -14.66
N VAL A 25 -25.11 5.47 -13.87
CA VAL A 25 -26.02 4.37 -13.54
C VAL A 25 -26.70 3.83 -14.81
N GLU A 26 -27.25 4.72 -15.66
CA GLU A 26 -27.89 4.30 -16.89
C GLU A 26 -26.91 3.71 -17.89
N PHE A 27 -25.71 4.26 -18.03
CA PHE A 27 -24.68 3.71 -18.91
C PHE A 27 -24.20 2.32 -18.44
N LYS A 28 -24.13 2.11 -17.12
CA LYS A 28 -23.86 0.82 -16.52
C LYS A 28 -24.99 -0.19 -16.80
N ARG A 29 -26.24 0.22 -16.59
CA ARG A 29 -27.43 -0.61 -16.87
C ARG A 29 -27.52 -1.00 -18.35
N LEU A 30 -27.22 -0.06 -19.27
CA LEU A 30 -27.26 -0.28 -20.73
C LEU A 30 -25.96 -0.85 -21.30
N ASN A 31 -24.97 -1.15 -20.47
CA ASN A 31 -23.64 -1.66 -20.84
C ASN A 31 -22.85 -0.75 -21.82
N PHE A 32 -23.05 0.57 -21.73
CA PHE A 32 -22.34 1.58 -22.54
C PHE A 32 -21.00 1.94 -21.90
N ARG A 33 -20.03 1.02 -21.98
CA ARG A 33 -18.75 1.07 -21.25
C ARG A 33 -17.92 2.34 -21.50
N THR A 34 -17.92 2.86 -22.74
CA THR A 34 -17.16 4.08 -23.08
C THR A 34 -17.77 5.31 -22.41
N TRP A 35 -19.07 5.43 -22.47
CA TRP A 35 -19.80 6.55 -21.84
C TRP A 35 -19.85 6.44 -20.33
N LEU A 36 -19.86 5.21 -19.79
CA LEU A 36 -19.70 4.99 -18.35
C LEU A 36 -18.36 5.52 -17.87
N LYS A 37 -17.26 5.16 -18.55
CA LYS A 37 -15.92 5.66 -18.21
C LYS A 37 -15.81 7.18 -18.31
N GLU A 38 -16.44 7.80 -19.31
CA GLU A 38 -16.51 9.25 -19.42
C GLU A 38 -17.30 9.88 -18.27
N ALA A 39 -18.43 9.29 -17.90
CA ALA A 39 -19.24 9.76 -16.76
C ALA A 39 -18.45 9.61 -15.44
N GLU A 40 -17.79 8.50 -15.21
CA GLU A 40 -16.92 8.26 -14.05
C GLU A 40 -15.76 9.28 -13.98
N THR A 41 -15.15 9.60 -15.14
CA THR A 41 -14.12 10.63 -15.23
C THR A 41 -14.67 12.01 -14.86
N ARG A 42 -15.88 12.37 -15.37
CA ARG A 42 -16.53 13.64 -15.07
C ARG A 42 -16.96 13.77 -13.62
N ILE A 43 -17.34 12.67 -12.99
CA ILE A 43 -17.63 12.60 -11.55
C ILE A 43 -16.35 12.85 -10.75
N SER A 44 -15.25 12.17 -11.11
CA SER A 44 -13.96 12.34 -10.46
C SER A 44 -13.32 13.72 -10.66
N GLU A 45 -13.70 14.44 -11.71
CA GLU A 45 -13.28 15.82 -11.99
C GLU A 45 -14.10 16.88 -11.24
N GLY A 46 -14.90 16.50 -10.22
CA GLY A 46 -15.69 17.43 -9.41
C GLY A 46 -16.89 18.08 -10.11
N ASN A 47 -17.24 17.61 -11.32
CA ASN A 47 -18.43 18.04 -12.05
C ASN A 47 -19.68 17.20 -11.76
N GLY A 48 -19.64 16.37 -10.72
CA GLY A 48 -20.70 15.46 -10.33
C GLY A 48 -21.43 15.94 -9.08
N GLU A 49 -22.69 16.32 -9.24
CA GLU A 49 -23.58 16.43 -8.10
C GLU A 49 -23.94 15.04 -7.59
N ASP A 50 -23.70 14.83 -6.29
CA ASP A 50 -24.30 13.80 -5.43
C ASP A 50 -24.17 12.33 -5.88
N LEU A 51 -23.09 11.72 -5.48
CA LEU A 51 -22.82 10.27 -5.68
C LEU A 51 -23.86 9.37 -4.95
N PHE A 52 -24.56 9.89 -3.96
CA PHE A 52 -25.48 9.15 -3.09
C PHE A 52 -26.95 9.22 -3.46
N ALA A 53 -27.35 10.15 -4.34
CA ALA A 53 -28.76 10.33 -4.69
C ALA A 53 -29.32 9.29 -5.67
N THR A 54 -28.51 8.38 -6.20
CA THR A 54 -28.89 7.46 -7.29
C THR A 54 -28.75 5.98 -7.00
N LEU A 55 -28.36 5.60 -5.79
CA LEU A 55 -28.50 4.21 -5.35
C LEU A 55 -29.97 3.91 -5.09
N ASP A 56 -30.48 2.81 -5.66
CA ASP A 56 -31.82 2.32 -5.39
C ASP A 56 -32.03 2.23 -3.88
N ILE A 57 -33.23 2.61 -3.41
CA ILE A 57 -33.59 2.61 -1.98
C ILE A 57 -33.26 1.24 -1.33
N GLY A 58 -33.31 0.14 -2.10
CA GLY A 58 -32.89 -1.18 -1.66
C GLY A 58 -31.37 -1.34 -1.48
N GLU A 59 -30.57 -0.72 -2.33
CA GLU A 59 -29.09 -0.72 -2.22
C GLU A 59 -28.61 0.30 -1.17
N GLN A 60 -29.28 1.42 -1.03
CA GLN A 60 -29.05 2.37 0.07
C GLN A 60 -29.44 1.76 1.43
N ALA A 61 -30.49 0.97 1.49
CA ALA A 61 -30.89 0.22 2.68
C ALA A 61 -29.89 -0.89 3.01
N ALA A 62 -29.31 -1.57 2.00
CA ALA A 62 -28.27 -2.59 2.20
C ALA A 62 -26.96 -1.97 2.67
N LEU A 63 -26.51 -0.87 2.05
CA LEU A 63 -25.34 -0.10 2.48
C LEU A 63 -25.55 0.61 3.83
N ALA A 64 -26.79 1.04 4.11
CA ALA A 64 -27.16 1.61 5.41
C ALA A 64 -27.33 0.55 6.50
N ALA A 65 -27.70 -0.69 6.12
CA ALA A 65 -27.73 -1.83 7.05
C ALA A 65 -26.33 -2.35 7.41
N GLU A 66 -25.31 -2.05 6.60
CA GLU A 66 -23.90 -2.33 6.86
C GLU A 66 -23.18 -1.21 7.64
N ARG A 67 -23.85 -0.09 7.93
CA ARG A 67 -23.36 0.83 8.97
C ARG A 67 -23.50 0.09 10.30
N PRO A 68 -22.45 0.02 11.14
CA PRO A 68 -22.61 -0.41 12.51
C PRO A 68 -23.78 0.40 13.09
N SER A 69 -24.83 -0.27 13.47
CA SER A 69 -26.01 0.35 14.07
C SER A 69 -25.56 1.17 15.26
N GLU A 70 -25.92 2.46 15.23
CA GLU A 70 -25.64 3.46 16.28
C GLU A 70 -24.19 3.95 16.36
N ILE A 71 -23.79 4.83 15.41
CA ILE A 71 -22.96 5.98 15.81
C ILE A 71 -23.82 6.69 16.87
N LYS A 72 -23.55 6.41 18.15
CA LYS A 72 -24.10 7.20 19.25
C LYS A 72 -23.66 8.63 18.99
N ASN A 73 -24.59 9.45 18.54
CA ASN A 73 -24.41 10.86 18.26
C ASN A 73 -24.29 11.62 19.60
N THR A 74 -23.27 11.27 20.40
CA THR A 74 -22.92 11.90 21.68
C THR A 74 -21.77 12.90 21.54
N LEU A 75 -21.40 13.21 20.28
CA LEU A 75 -20.32 14.16 20.02
C LEU A 75 -20.87 15.59 20.03
N PRO A 76 -20.13 16.56 20.58
CA PRO A 76 -20.52 17.95 20.60
C PRO A 76 -20.89 18.41 19.18
N GLU A 77 -21.95 19.21 19.07
CA GLU A 77 -22.31 19.84 17.80
C GLU A 77 -21.08 20.54 17.18
N ALA A 78 -20.98 20.52 15.84
CA ALA A 78 -19.93 21.26 15.16
C ALA A 78 -19.98 22.74 15.62
N PRO A 79 -18.81 23.37 15.86
CA PRO A 79 -18.78 24.77 16.25
C PRO A 79 -19.53 25.60 15.19
N GLN A 80 -20.43 26.46 15.65
CA GLN A 80 -21.27 27.29 14.77
C GLN A 80 -20.46 28.39 14.06
N THR A 81 -19.26 28.69 14.55
CA THR A 81 -18.34 29.68 14.00
C THR A 81 -16.93 29.10 13.96
N LEU A 82 -16.23 29.31 12.84
CA LEU A 82 -14.83 28.98 12.68
C LEU A 82 -14.00 30.22 13.02
N ASP A 83 -13.03 30.08 13.91
CA ASP A 83 -12.04 31.10 14.25
C ASP A 83 -10.65 30.65 13.73
N TYR A 84 -10.39 30.96 12.48
CA TYR A 84 -9.13 30.68 11.81
C TYR A 84 -8.36 31.98 11.58
N GLN A 85 -7.17 32.08 12.15
CA GLN A 85 -6.39 33.31 12.13
C GLN A 85 -4.97 33.08 11.56
N ALA A 86 -4.51 34.05 10.75
CA ALA A 86 -3.11 34.12 10.32
C ALA A 86 -2.25 34.78 11.42
N ILE A 87 -1.14 34.16 11.76
CA ILE A 87 -0.15 34.70 12.71
C ILE A 87 0.96 35.41 11.92
N THR A 88 0.82 36.71 11.74
CA THR A 88 1.76 37.53 10.96
C THR A 88 2.51 38.59 11.80
N THR A 89 2.15 38.72 13.09
CA THR A 89 2.76 39.72 13.99
C THR A 89 3.42 39.05 15.20
N GLU A 90 4.47 39.67 15.74
CA GLU A 90 5.16 39.22 16.97
C GLU A 90 4.23 39.20 18.19
N ALA A 91 3.25 40.10 18.29
CA ALA A 91 2.28 40.11 19.37
C ALA A 91 1.40 38.84 19.31
N ALA A 92 0.81 38.54 18.15
CA ALA A 92 -0.01 37.34 17.95
C ALA A 92 0.81 36.04 18.13
N PHE A 93 2.08 36.05 17.71
CA PHE A 93 2.95 34.89 17.91
C PHE A 93 3.32 34.68 19.38
N THR A 94 3.49 35.74 20.15
CA THR A 94 3.72 35.65 21.60
C THR A 94 2.50 35.08 22.32
N GLU A 95 1.29 35.49 21.92
CA GLU A 95 0.04 34.93 22.44
C GLU A 95 -0.12 33.44 22.09
N LEU A 96 0.21 33.07 20.86
CA LEU A 96 0.24 31.66 20.44
C LEU A 96 1.15 30.80 21.31
N LEU A 97 2.37 31.29 21.64
CA LEU A 97 3.28 30.54 22.51
C LEU A 97 2.71 30.36 23.93
N ALA A 98 2.00 31.36 24.45
CA ALA A 98 1.31 31.25 25.74
C ALA A 98 0.15 30.22 25.69
N GLN A 99 -0.54 30.11 24.56
CA GLN A 99 -1.54 29.05 24.35
C GLN A 99 -0.89 27.66 24.28
N LEU A 100 0.26 27.53 23.62
CA LEU A 100 1.01 26.27 23.56
C LEU A 100 1.53 25.82 24.94
N ASP A 101 1.92 26.78 25.81
CA ASP A 101 2.32 26.48 27.20
C ASP A 101 1.17 25.86 27.99
N ALA A 102 -0.06 26.31 27.75
CA ALA A 102 -1.27 25.84 28.45
C ALA A 102 -1.88 24.59 27.81
N ALA A 103 -1.60 24.30 26.55
CA ALA A 103 -2.21 23.21 25.81
C ALA A 103 -1.67 21.83 26.24
N GLU A 104 -2.55 20.83 26.31
CA GLU A 104 -2.20 19.42 26.50
C GLU A 104 -2.03 18.71 25.16
N ALA A 105 -2.85 19.07 24.16
CA ALA A 105 -2.85 18.53 22.81
C ALA A 105 -3.16 19.61 21.78
N ILE A 106 -2.62 19.43 20.58
CA ILE A 106 -2.88 20.30 19.41
C ILE A 106 -3.11 19.45 18.16
N GLY A 107 -3.92 19.98 17.24
CA GLY A 107 -3.88 19.61 15.83
C GLY A 107 -2.66 20.24 15.17
N LEU A 108 -1.95 19.52 14.32
CA LEU A 108 -0.75 20.00 13.63
C LEU A 108 -0.79 19.58 12.16
N ASP A 109 -0.45 20.53 11.29
CA ASP A 109 -0.26 20.26 9.87
C ASP A 109 0.79 21.24 9.29
N THR A 110 1.42 20.88 8.16
CA THR A 110 2.44 21.71 7.50
C THR A 110 2.12 21.88 6.01
N GLU A 111 2.26 23.13 5.55
CA GLU A 111 2.16 23.45 4.14
C GLU A 111 3.54 23.54 3.50
N THR A 112 3.68 22.99 2.29
CA THR A 112 5.00 22.76 1.68
C THR A 112 5.00 23.00 0.18
N THR A 113 6.23 23.00 -0.40
CA THR A 113 6.45 23.20 -1.84
C THR A 113 6.39 21.92 -2.68
N SER A 114 6.36 20.73 -2.08
CA SER A 114 6.52 19.45 -2.80
C SER A 114 5.95 18.29 -2.00
N LEU A 115 5.46 17.26 -2.69
CA LEU A 115 5.08 15.98 -2.08
C LEU A 115 6.29 15.08 -1.72
N ASP A 116 7.49 15.39 -2.23
CA ASP A 116 8.72 14.74 -1.79
C ASP A 116 9.18 15.33 -0.46
N ALA A 117 8.83 14.68 0.63
CA ALA A 117 9.08 15.16 1.99
C ALA A 117 10.57 15.36 2.30
N MET A 118 11.47 14.63 1.64
CA MET A 118 12.92 14.76 1.81
C MET A 118 13.48 16.06 1.22
N GLN A 119 12.80 16.66 0.25
CA GLN A 119 13.22 17.85 -0.47
C GLN A 119 12.23 19.02 -0.32
N ALA A 120 11.06 18.77 0.28
CA ALA A 120 10.03 19.77 0.49
C ALA A 120 10.53 20.91 1.38
N ARG A 121 10.23 22.16 0.98
CA ARG A 121 10.45 23.34 1.78
C ARG A 121 9.17 23.72 2.49
N LEU A 122 9.28 24.10 3.75
CA LEU A 122 8.18 24.54 4.56
C LEU A 122 7.65 25.89 4.05
N VAL A 123 6.34 26.00 3.87
CA VAL A 123 5.64 27.24 3.51
C VAL A 123 4.90 27.81 4.71
N GLY A 124 4.34 26.96 5.58
CA GLY A 124 3.70 27.40 6.80
C GLY A 124 3.37 26.23 7.73
N ILE A 125 2.94 26.57 8.93
CA ILE A 125 2.53 25.61 9.97
C ILE A 125 1.14 26.01 10.45
N SER A 126 0.23 25.05 10.54
CA SER A 126 -1.09 25.24 11.14
C SER A 126 -1.22 24.48 12.46
N ILE A 127 -1.89 25.11 13.41
CA ILE A 127 -2.09 24.58 14.76
C ILE A 127 -3.55 24.79 15.17
N ALA A 128 -4.24 23.70 15.51
CA ALA A 128 -5.58 23.70 16.07
C ALA A 128 -5.56 23.41 17.56
N PHE A 129 -6.28 24.19 18.35
CA PHE A 129 -6.37 24.05 19.81
C PHE A 129 -7.68 23.41 20.28
N ALA A 130 -8.73 23.62 19.51
CA ALA A 130 -10.07 23.08 19.79
C ALA A 130 -10.88 23.04 18.49
N PRO A 131 -12.00 22.31 18.46
CA PRO A 131 -12.89 22.30 17.30
C PRO A 131 -13.26 23.72 16.84
N GLY A 132 -12.91 24.04 15.61
CA GLY A 132 -13.16 25.34 14.98
C GLY A 132 -12.21 26.47 15.40
N VAL A 133 -11.18 26.22 16.17
CA VAL A 133 -10.20 27.22 16.62
C VAL A 133 -8.80 26.79 16.18
N ALA A 134 -8.28 27.45 15.17
CA ALA A 134 -6.96 27.14 14.62
C ALA A 134 -6.24 28.39 14.09
N VAL A 135 -4.93 28.26 13.97
CA VAL A 135 -4.08 29.32 13.45
C VAL A 135 -3.20 28.81 12.33
N TYR A 136 -2.83 29.68 11.41
CA TYR A 136 -1.83 29.43 10.39
C TYR A 136 -0.67 30.42 10.52
N ILE A 137 0.56 29.93 10.49
CA ILE A 137 1.78 30.72 10.56
C ILE A 137 2.45 30.71 9.18
N PRO A 138 2.26 31.72 8.34
CA PRO A 138 2.93 31.82 7.04
C PRO A 138 4.42 32.08 7.26
N LEU A 139 5.30 31.32 6.58
CA LEU A 139 6.75 31.36 6.78
C LEU A 139 7.52 31.42 5.45
N GLY A 140 7.04 30.73 4.43
CA GLY A 140 7.71 30.55 3.15
C GLY A 140 6.89 30.95 1.93
N HIS A 141 5.87 31.78 2.10
CA HIS A 141 5.13 32.37 1.00
C HIS A 141 5.96 33.39 0.22
N THR A 142 5.62 33.57 -1.06
CA THR A 142 6.17 34.69 -1.83
C THR A 142 5.73 36.03 -1.24
N PRO A 143 6.53 37.09 -1.36
CA PRO A 143 6.16 38.41 -0.82
C PRO A 143 4.86 38.99 -1.37
N THR A 144 4.44 38.52 -2.55
CA THR A 144 3.14 38.92 -3.14
C THR A 144 1.96 38.22 -2.49
N ALA A 145 2.15 36.94 -2.12
CA ALA A 145 1.11 36.11 -1.52
C ALA A 145 0.91 36.41 -0.02
N ALA A 146 2.00 36.69 0.69
CA ALA A 146 2.00 37.07 2.10
C ALA A 146 3.02 38.21 2.34
N PRO A 147 2.61 39.47 2.20
CA PRO A 147 3.49 40.62 2.38
C PRO A 147 4.03 40.76 3.80
N GLU A 148 3.25 40.34 4.78
CA GLU A 148 3.62 40.32 6.20
C GLU A 148 3.83 38.90 6.68
N GLN A 149 5.06 38.51 6.85
CA GLN A 149 5.47 37.22 7.43
C GLN A 149 6.47 37.44 8.54
N LEU A 150 6.43 36.59 9.55
CA LEU A 150 7.45 36.58 10.61
C LEU A 150 8.78 35.98 10.09
N ASP A 151 9.87 36.28 10.79
CA ASP A 151 11.16 35.69 10.44
C ASP A 151 11.14 34.15 10.61
N PHE A 152 11.42 33.48 9.53
CA PHE A 152 11.37 32.01 9.41
C PHE A 152 12.16 31.28 10.49
N HIS A 153 13.42 31.70 10.69
CA HIS A 153 14.32 31.02 11.63
C HIS A 153 13.98 31.34 13.08
N SER A 154 13.55 32.56 13.36
CA SER A 154 13.08 32.97 14.68
C SER A 154 11.86 32.18 15.11
N VAL A 155 10.88 32.04 14.24
CA VAL A 155 9.64 31.29 14.52
C VAL A 155 9.96 29.82 14.76
N LEU A 156 10.69 29.17 13.86
CA LEU A 156 11.05 27.75 14.04
C LEU A 156 11.88 27.51 15.29
N GLY A 157 12.84 28.40 15.61
CA GLY A 157 13.64 28.30 16.83
C GLY A 157 12.78 28.36 18.11
N ARG A 158 11.73 29.20 18.12
CA ARG A 158 10.82 29.35 19.27
C ARG A 158 9.75 28.25 19.32
N LEU A 159 9.31 27.68 18.18
CA LEU A 159 8.38 26.54 18.13
C LEU A 159 9.08 25.20 18.44
N LYS A 160 10.37 25.07 18.15
CA LYS A 160 11.12 23.82 18.32
C LYS A 160 10.91 23.16 19.70
N PRO A 161 11.01 23.85 20.85
CA PRO A 161 10.80 23.23 22.15
C PRO A 161 9.40 22.62 22.32
N TYR A 162 8.37 23.19 21.69
CA TYR A 162 7.00 22.67 21.72
C TYR A 162 6.83 21.47 20.80
N LEU A 163 7.38 21.54 19.60
CA LEU A 163 7.31 20.46 18.61
C LEU A 163 8.07 19.22 19.09
N GLU A 164 9.23 19.40 19.74
CA GLU A 164 10.02 18.31 20.33
C GLU A 164 9.56 17.86 21.72
N SER A 165 8.54 18.51 22.29
CA SER A 165 8.04 18.16 23.64
C SER A 165 7.14 16.93 23.58
N GLY A 166 7.47 15.89 24.37
CA GLY A 166 6.58 14.75 24.61
C GLY A 166 5.36 15.08 25.48
N ARG A 167 5.37 16.21 26.23
CA ARG A 167 4.25 16.69 27.02
C ARG A 167 3.09 17.16 26.16
N LEU A 168 3.37 18.03 25.19
CA LEU A 168 2.39 18.54 24.24
C LEU A 168 2.09 17.46 23.21
N LYS A 169 0.86 16.95 23.20
CA LYS A 169 0.45 15.91 22.26
C LYS A 169 0.12 16.50 20.89
N LYS A 170 0.55 15.84 19.82
CA LYS A 170 0.28 16.24 18.43
C LYS A 170 -0.64 15.23 17.78
N ILE A 171 -1.63 15.73 17.12
CA ILE A 171 -2.61 14.97 16.32
C ILE A 171 -2.65 15.60 14.93
N GLY A 172 -2.66 14.81 13.88
CA GLY A 172 -2.71 15.34 12.51
C GLY A 172 -3.22 14.32 11.51
N GLN A 173 -2.95 14.57 10.25
CA GLN A 173 -3.30 13.72 9.12
C GLN A 173 -2.04 13.30 8.38
N ASN A 174 -1.61 12.01 8.48
CA ASN A 174 -0.37 11.53 7.88
C ASN A 174 0.87 12.31 8.38
N LEU A 175 0.93 12.49 9.72
CA LEU A 175 2.00 13.25 10.40
C LEU A 175 3.41 12.80 10.06
N LYS A 176 3.58 11.60 9.54
CA LYS A 176 4.86 11.12 9.01
C LYS A 176 5.44 12.06 7.96
N TYR A 177 4.60 12.64 7.10
CA TYR A 177 5.03 13.63 6.12
C TYR A 177 5.52 14.91 6.79
N ASP A 178 4.75 15.46 7.73
CA ASP A 178 5.09 16.69 8.46
C ASP A 178 6.36 16.53 9.29
N GLU A 179 6.55 15.38 9.90
CA GLU A 179 7.77 15.07 10.64
C GLU A 179 9.00 15.06 9.72
N HIS A 180 8.91 14.47 8.53
CA HIS A 180 10.00 14.55 7.54
C HIS A 180 10.33 15.99 7.16
N VAL A 181 9.31 16.82 6.92
CA VAL A 181 9.49 18.24 6.57
C VAL A 181 10.17 19.00 7.71
N LEU A 182 9.68 18.84 8.94
CA LEU A 182 10.27 19.48 10.14
C LEU A 182 11.69 19.00 10.40
N TYR A 183 11.97 17.72 10.15
CA TYR A 183 13.30 17.15 10.29
C TYR A 183 14.33 17.80 9.34
N ASN A 184 13.92 18.27 8.16
CA ASN A 184 14.78 19.00 7.23
C ASN A 184 15.31 20.30 7.85
N TYR A 185 14.65 20.81 8.90
CA TYR A 185 15.04 22.00 9.66
C TYR A 185 15.61 21.66 11.04
N GLY A 186 15.97 20.39 11.26
CA GLY A 186 16.56 19.94 12.54
C GLY A 186 15.56 19.90 13.70
N ILE A 187 14.27 19.74 13.43
CA ILE A 187 13.20 19.59 14.41
C ILE A 187 12.74 18.14 14.38
N LYS A 188 12.89 17.42 15.49
CA LYS A 188 12.37 16.08 15.66
C LYS A 188 11.01 16.15 16.37
N LEU A 189 9.95 15.80 15.68
CA LEU A 189 8.62 15.82 16.26
C LEU A 189 8.51 14.73 17.33
N ASN A 190 8.03 15.10 18.51
CA ASN A 190 7.78 14.18 19.62
C ASN A 190 6.36 14.35 20.17
N GLY A 191 5.85 13.32 20.85
CA GLY A 191 4.53 13.38 21.46
C GLY A 191 3.41 13.19 20.45
N ILE A 192 3.64 12.52 19.35
CA ILE A 192 2.58 12.11 18.42
C ILE A 192 1.61 11.21 19.18
N ALA A 193 0.35 11.60 19.26
CA ALA A 193 -0.69 10.91 20.00
C ALA A 193 -1.88 10.50 19.16
N GLY A 194 -1.94 10.97 17.91
CA GLY A 194 -2.99 10.62 16.98
C GLY A 194 -2.67 10.99 15.54
N ASP A 195 -3.25 10.22 14.62
CA ASP A 195 -3.19 10.42 13.18
C ASP A 195 -4.53 10.00 12.58
N ALA A 196 -5.27 10.94 11.99
CA ALA A 196 -6.61 10.70 11.49
C ALA A 196 -6.64 9.69 10.33
N MET A 197 -5.61 9.67 9.49
CA MET A 197 -5.46 8.67 8.42
C MET A 197 -5.30 7.25 9.00
N LEU A 198 -4.43 7.07 9.99
CA LEU A 198 -4.21 5.77 10.62
C LEU A 198 -5.40 5.33 11.47
N ALA A 199 -6.07 6.26 12.17
CA ALA A 199 -7.30 5.98 12.91
C ALA A 199 -8.41 5.48 11.98
N SER A 200 -8.62 6.15 10.85
CA SER A 200 -9.57 5.72 9.81
C SER A 200 -9.19 4.35 9.23
N TYR A 201 -7.92 4.12 8.99
CA TYR A 201 -7.44 2.84 8.49
C TYR A 201 -7.72 1.67 9.45
N ILE A 202 -7.69 1.89 10.75
CA ILE A 202 -8.07 0.88 11.76
C ILE A 202 -9.58 0.64 11.79
N VAL A 203 -10.39 1.71 11.70
CA VAL A 203 -11.85 1.62 11.85
C VAL A 203 -12.53 1.15 10.56
N GLU A 204 -12.04 1.56 9.38
CA GLU A 204 -12.71 1.41 8.09
C GLU A 204 -11.72 1.17 6.94
N SER A 205 -10.80 0.21 7.09
CA SER A 205 -9.67 -0.08 6.18
C SER A 205 -10.02 -0.23 4.70
N HIS A 206 -11.29 -0.43 4.35
CA HIS A 206 -11.80 -0.62 2.99
C HIS A 206 -12.22 0.68 2.29
N LEU A 207 -12.18 1.81 2.98
CA LEU A 207 -12.58 3.13 2.46
C LEU A 207 -11.35 4.00 2.18
N GLY A 208 -11.57 5.17 1.56
CA GLY A 208 -10.54 6.17 1.40
C GLY A 208 -10.22 6.88 2.71
N HIS A 209 -8.96 7.27 2.89
CA HIS A 209 -8.44 7.87 4.13
C HIS A 209 -7.92 9.31 3.91
N GLY A 210 -8.25 9.93 2.76
CA GLY A 210 -7.95 11.34 2.51
C GLY A 210 -8.75 12.24 3.43
N LEU A 211 -8.17 13.37 3.86
CA LEU A 211 -8.81 14.29 4.81
C LEU A 211 -10.16 14.81 4.30
N ASP A 212 -10.25 15.11 3.00
CA ASP A 212 -11.51 15.56 2.37
C ASP A 212 -12.63 14.52 2.50
N GLU A 213 -12.31 13.23 2.19
CA GLU A 213 -13.26 12.13 2.31
C GLU A 213 -13.65 11.87 3.77
N LEU A 214 -12.70 12.01 4.69
CA LEU A 214 -12.92 11.85 6.12
C LEU A 214 -13.78 12.99 6.68
N ALA A 215 -13.56 14.25 6.24
CA ALA A 215 -14.34 15.40 6.66
C ALA A 215 -15.81 15.25 6.24
N GLU A 216 -16.07 14.87 5.00
CA GLU A 216 -17.43 14.60 4.53
C GLU A 216 -18.08 13.47 5.35
N ARG A 217 -17.37 12.35 5.53
CA ARG A 217 -17.90 11.13 6.16
C ARG A 217 -18.09 11.27 7.67
N TRP A 218 -17.14 11.92 8.36
CA TRP A 218 -17.12 11.99 9.82
C TRP A 218 -17.58 13.34 10.41
N LEU A 219 -17.47 14.43 9.66
CA LEU A 219 -17.90 15.75 10.11
C LEU A 219 -19.15 16.25 9.41
N GLY A 220 -19.44 15.73 8.20
CA GLY A 220 -20.50 16.23 7.33
C GLY A 220 -20.21 17.65 6.82
N LEU A 221 -18.93 17.99 6.70
CA LEU A 221 -18.47 19.32 6.31
C LEU A 221 -17.75 19.27 4.96
N PRO A 222 -17.98 20.26 4.09
CA PRO A 222 -17.19 20.44 2.89
C PRO A 222 -15.78 20.91 3.25
N THR A 223 -14.81 20.60 2.38
CA THR A 223 -13.44 21.08 2.51
C THR A 223 -13.09 22.11 1.43
N VAL A 224 -12.19 23.02 1.74
CA VAL A 224 -11.40 23.73 0.74
C VAL A 224 -10.34 22.75 0.26
N THR A 225 -10.29 22.44 -1.02
CA THR A 225 -9.35 21.45 -1.54
C THR A 225 -8.06 22.11 -2.05
N TYR A 226 -6.92 21.42 -1.95
CA TYR A 226 -5.66 21.87 -2.53
C TYR A 226 -5.77 22.25 -4.00
N GLU A 227 -6.55 21.48 -4.76
CA GLU A 227 -6.77 21.71 -6.18
C GLU A 227 -7.57 22.98 -6.48
N SER A 228 -8.49 23.36 -5.58
CA SER A 228 -9.24 24.62 -5.71
C SER A 228 -8.35 25.86 -5.52
N LEU A 229 -7.27 25.74 -4.74
CA LEU A 229 -6.31 26.80 -4.47
C LEU A 229 -5.19 26.86 -5.49
N CYS A 230 -4.53 25.73 -5.71
CA CYS A 230 -3.31 25.63 -6.51
C CYS A 230 -3.56 25.27 -7.98
N GLY A 231 -4.77 24.80 -8.32
CA GLY A 231 -5.07 24.31 -9.67
C GLY A 231 -4.49 22.92 -9.96
N LYS A 232 -4.57 22.49 -11.21
CA LYS A 232 -4.20 21.14 -11.68
C LYS A 232 -3.31 21.15 -12.91
N GLY A 233 -2.40 20.17 -12.99
CA GLY A 233 -1.58 19.92 -14.18
C GLY A 233 -0.63 21.06 -14.50
N ALA A 234 -0.46 21.42 -15.78
CA ALA A 234 0.52 22.41 -16.24
C ALA A 234 0.25 23.85 -15.75
N LYS A 235 -0.92 24.12 -15.21
CA LYS A 235 -1.30 25.44 -14.64
C LYS A 235 -1.26 25.46 -13.12
N GLN A 236 -0.83 24.40 -12.49
CA GLN A 236 -0.72 24.33 -11.04
C GLN A 236 0.35 25.28 -10.54
N ILE A 237 -0.03 26.12 -9.56
CA ILE A 237 0.89 27.01 -8.85
C ILE A 237 1.44 26.35 -7.59
N SER A 238 2.55 26.88 -7.07
CA SER A 238 3.06 26.46 -5.75
C SER A 238 2.13 26.96 -4.66
N PHE A 239 2.00 26.23 -3.56
CA PHE A 239 1.28 26.72 -2.38
C PHE A 239 1.89 28.03 -1.82
N ALA A 240 3.20 28.22 -2.00
CA ALA A 240 3.88 29.47 -1.65
C ALA A 240 3.33 30.73 -2.39
N ASP A 241 2.65 30.53 -3.51
CA ASP A 241 2.03 31.62 -4.31
C ASP A 241 0.55 31.85 -3.98
N VAL A 242 -0.04 31.04 -3.10
CA VAL A 242 -1.43 31.19 -2.64
C VAL A 242 -1.51 32.35 -1.65
N ALA A 243 -2.50 33.26 -1.84
CA ALA A 243 -2.71 34.39 -0.94
C ALA A 243 -2.94 33.93 0.50
N VAL A 244 -2.35 34.63 1.47
CA VAL A 244 -2.31 34.20 2.88
C VAL A 244 -3.69 34.00 3.48
N GLU A 245 -4.69 34.75 3.06
CA GLU A 245 -6.09 34.63 3.53
C GLU A 245 -6.67 33.28 3.13
N GLN A 246 -6.46 32.87 1.87
CA GLN A 246 -6.93 31.59 1.35
C GLN A 246 -6.11 30.43 1.92
N ALA A 247 -4.79 30.61 2.06
CA ALA A 247 -3.92 29.63 2.67
C ALA A 247 -4.28 29.39 4.13
N THR A 248 -4.66 30.44 4.86
CA THR A 248 -5.10 30.34 6.27
C THR A 248 -6.37 29.52 6.41
N GLU A 249 -7.36 29.78 5.56
CA GLU A 249 -8.62 29.02 5.59
C GLU A 249 -8.38 27.52 5.34
N TYR A 250 -7.56 27.20 4.35
CA TYR A 250 -7.21 25.83 3.99
C TYR A 250 -6.39 25.13 5.09
N ALA A 251 -5.24 25.70 5.45
CA ALA A 251 -4.28 25.06 6.37
C ALA A 251 -4.82 24.94 7.82
N ALA A 252 -5.54 25.96 8.30
CA ALA A 252 -6.18 25.91 9.61
C ALA A 252 -7.32 24.88 9.64
N GLN A 253 -8.07 24.73 8.52
CA GLN A 253 -9.06 23.68 8.35
C GLN A 253 -8.45 22.30 8.47
N ASP A 254 -7.31 22.05 7.82
CA ASP A 254 -6.67 20.73 7.80
C ASP A 254 -6.23 20.31 9.21
N ALA A 255 -5.61 21.20 9.97
CA ALA A 255 -5.26 20.95 11.38
C ALA A 255 -6.49 20.73 12.28
N ASP A 256 -7.54 21.55 12.14
CA ASP A 256 -8.80 21.42 12.90
C ASP A 256 -9.52 20.12 12.57
N PHE A 257 -9.65 19.82 11.29
CA PHE A 257 -10.39 18.62 10.87
C PHE A 257 -9.64 17.33 11.25
N ALA A 258 -8.32 17.29 11.14
CA ALA A 258 -7.52 16.16 11.60
C ALA A 258 -7.73 15.90 13.10
N LEU A 259 -7.69 16.95 13.93
CA LEU A 259 -7.92 16.85 15.38
C LEU A 259 -9.33 16.30 15.69
N ARG A 260 -10.36 16.80 15.04
CA ARG A 260 -11.76 16.42 15.26
C ARG A 260 -12.06 15.01 14.77
N ILE A 261 -11.56 14.65 13.59
CA ILE A 261 -11.79 13.36 12.95
C ILE A 261 -11.10 12.25 13.76
N GLU A 262 -9.84 12.45 14.16
CA GLU A 262 -9.12 11.49 15.00
C GLU A 262 -9.87 11.19 16.28
N GLY A 263 -10.32 12.22 16.99
CA GLY A 263 -11.09 12.06 18.22
C GLY A 263 -12.39 11.27 18.02
N ARG A 264 -13.11 11.51 16.91
CA ARG A 264 -14.32 10.75 16.56
C ARG A 264 -14.04 9.30 16.21
N LEU A 265 -13.01 9.06 15.40
CA LEU A 265 -12.60 7.71 15.01
C LEU A 265 -12.14 6.91 16.23
N LYS A 266 -11.31 7.50 17.08
CA LYS A 266 -10.82 6.89 18.32
C LYS A 266 -11.96 6.50 19.26
N ALA A 267 -12.99 7.32 19.38
CA ALA A 267 -14.17 7.03 20.17
C ALA A 267 -15.01 5.84 19.66
N GLN A 268 -14.83 5.44 18.39
CA GLN A 268 -15.49 4.26 17.81
C GLN A 268 -14.68 2.98 17.96
N MET A 269 -13.40 3.08 18.32
CA MET A 269 -12.52 1.92 18.46
C MET A 269 -12.92 1.09 19.68
N ASP A 270 -12.98 -0.22 19.51
CA ASP A 270 -12.98 -1.13 20.65
C ASP A 270 -11.55 -1.27 21.24
N ALA A 271 -11.43 -2.00 22.34
CA ALA A 271 -10.15 -2.13 23.05
C ALA A 271 -9.02 -2.73 22.18
N LYS A 272 -9.33 -3.67 21.29
CA LYS A 272 -8.34 -4.28 20.38
C LYS A 272 -7.90 -3.32 19.30
N GLN A 273 -8.87 -2.61 18.70
CA GLN A 273 -8.59 -1.60 17.68
C GLN A 273 -7.76 -0.45 18.26
N LEU A 274 -8.11 0.00 19.49
CA LEU A 274 -7.35 1.04 20.18
C LEU A 274 -5.92 0.58 20.48
N GLU A 275 -5.75 -0.65 20.98
CA GLU A 275 -4.43 -1.21 21.21
C GLU A 275 -3.59 -1.30 19.92
N MET A 276 -4.19 -1.74 18.82
CA MET A 276 -3.52 -1.80 17.52
C MET A 276 -3.13 -0.40 17.02
N TYR A 277 -4.02 0.58 17.15
CA TYR A 277 -3.77 1.95 16.78
C TYR A 277 -2.60 2.55 17.56
N GLU A 278 -2.66 2.47 18.90
CA GLU A 278 -1.70 3.13 19.81
C GLU A 278 -0.37 2.36 19.94
N LYS A 279 -0.40 1.01 19.88
CA LYS A 279 0.79 0.18 20.12
C LYS A 279 1.41 -0.43 18.88
N LEU A 280 0.75 -0.33 17.72
CA LEU A 280 1.29 -0.85 16.47
C LEU A 280 1.38 0.25 15.40
N GLU A 281 0.26 0.84 14.96
CA GLU A 281 0.28 1.71 13.78
C GLU A 281 0.99 3.05 14.04
N LEU A 282 0.73 3.73 15.17
CA LEU A 282 1.45 4.95 15.51
C LEU A 282 2.96 4.72 15.72
N PRO A 283 3.41 3.71 16.48
CA PRO A 283 4.84 3.42 16.59
C PRO A 283 5.50 3.00 15.28
N VAL A 284 4.79 2.28 14.39
CA VAL A 284 5.31 1.95 13.06
C VAL A 284 5.56 3.22 12.24
N ALA A 285 4.69 4.24 12.32
CA ALA A 285 4.93 5.49 11.62
C ALA A 285 6.27 6.14 12.02
N GLU A 286 6.62 6.13 13.32
CA GLU A 286 7.92 6.62 13.82
C GLU A 286 9.09 5.78 13.28
N VAL A 287 8.95 4.46 13.24
CA VAL A 287 9.96 3.56 12.66
C VAL A 287 10.16 3.81 11.17
N LEU A 288 9.05 4.03 10.44
CA LEU A 288 9.10 4.33 9.00
C LEU A 288 9.86 5.63 8.71
N ILE A 289 9.70 6.66 9.54
CA ILE A 289 10.49 7.90 9.40
C ILE A 289 11.98 7.60 9.50
N ILE A 290 12.40 6.84 10.51
CA ILE A 290 13.79 6.46 10.69
C ILE A 290 14.30 5.69 9.47
N MET A 291 13.55 4.70 9.03
CA MET A 291 13.91 3.82 7.91
C MET A 291 13.96 4.59 6.58
N GLU A 292 12.96 5.41 6.31
CA GLU A 292 12.90 6.24 5.10
C GLU A 292 14.04 7.26 5.07
N ARG A 293 14.41 7.85 6.21
CA ARG A 293 15.54 8.77 6.30
C ARG A 293 16.90 8.08 6.24
N ASN A 294 17.02 6.87 6.76
CA ASN A 294 18.24 6.07 6.56
C ASN A 294 18.48 5.83 5.07
N GLY A 295 17.44 5.50 4.31
CA GLY A 295 17.52 5.22 2.89
C GLY A 295 18.43 4.05 2.54
N ALA A 296 18.50 3.68 1.28
CA ALA A 296 19.35 2.62 0.76
C ALA A 296 20.51 3.19 -0.07
N LEU A 297 21.72 2.71 0.18
CA LEU A 297 22.89 3.06 -0.62
C LEU A 297 22.90 2.24 -1.91
N ILE A 298 23.06 2.92 -3.05
CA ILE A 298 22.99 2.31 -4.38
C ILE A 298 24.33 2.46 -5.11
N ASP A 299 24.87 1.36 -5.60
CA ASP A 299 26.01 1.36 -6.53
C ASP A 299 25.55 1.74 -7.94
N LYS A 300 25.78 3.01 -8.31
CA LYS A 300 25.45 3.54 -9.64
C LYS A 300 26.22 2.84 -10.77
N ASN A 301 27.45 2.42 -10.52
CA ASN A 301 28.30 1.81 -11.54
C ASN A 301 27.78 0.40 -11.85
N GLU A 302 27.37 -0.34 -10.83
CA GLU A 302 26.73 -1.65 -11.01
C GLU A 302 25.42 -1.53 -11.80
N LEU A 303 24.55 -0.56 -11.47
CA LEU A 303 23.32 -0.31 -12.23
C LEU A 303 23.61 0.11 -13.68
N ALA A 304 24.60 0.96 -13.91
CA ALA A 304 24.98 1.36 -15.27
C ALA A 304 25.50 0.18 -16.11
N ARG A 305 26.31 -0.70 -15.48
CA ARG A 305 26.80 -1.93 -16.12
C ARG A 305 25.63 -2.85 -16.50
N GLN A 306 24.72 -3.09 -15.57
CA GLN A 306 23.53 -3.91 -15.81
C GLN A 306 22.62 -3.29 -16.89
N SER A 307 22.41 -1.98 -16.86
CA SER A 307 21.64 -1.27 -17.89
C SER A 307 22.21 -1.47 -19.30
N HIS A 308 23.54 -1.40 -19.43
CA HIS A 308 24.23 -1.65 -20.70
C HIS A 308 24.02 -3.10 -21.17
N GLU A 309 24.21 -4.08 -20.29
CA GLU A 309 24.03 -5.51 -20.60
C GLU A 309 22.59 -5.81 -21.00
N LEU A 310 21.60 -5.32 -20.24
CA LEU A 310 20.17 -5.45 -20.57
C LEU A 310 19.84 -4.79 -21.91
N GLY A 311 20.43 -3.62 -22.20
CA GLY A 311 20.26 -2.96 -23.50
C GLY A 311 20.78 -3.80 -24.67
N THR A 312 21.93 -4.43 -24.50
CA THR A 312 22.52 -5.32 -25.51
C THR A 312 21.63 -6.57 -25.73
N GLU A 313 21.15 -7.19 -24.67
CA GLU A 313 20.26 -8.35 -24.74
C GLU A 313 18.92 -7.99 -25.41
N LEU A 314 18.34 -6.83 -25.09
CA LEU A 314 17.11 -6.32 -25.73
C LEU A 314 17.27 -6.17 -27.24
N VAL A 315 18.39 -5.62 -27.72
CA VAL A 315 18.69 -5.51 -29.16
C VAL A 315 18.78 -6.88 -29.81
N GLN A 316 19.40 -7.86 -29.14
CA GLN A 316 19.49 -9.23 -29.66
C GLN A 316 18.12 -9.91 -29.73
N LEU A 317 17.27 -9.73 -28.72
CA LEU A 317 15.91 -10.28 -28.71
C LEU A 317 15.04 -9.63 -29.81
N GLU A 318 15.18 -8.32 -30.00
CA GLU A 318 14.47 -7.60 -31.08
C GLU A 318 14.87 -8.13 -32.46
N GLN A 319 16.18 -8.32 -32.72
CA GLN A 319 16.68 -8.90 -33.95
C GLN A 319 16.14 -10.31 -34.18
N LYS A 320 16.15 -11.18 -33.15
CA LYS A 320 15.57 -12.52 -33.23
C LYS A 320 14.06 -12.48 -33.53
N ALA A 321 13.34 -11.55 -32.91
CA ALA A 321 11.92 -11.37 -33.18
C ALA A 321 11.65 -10.98 -34.65
N TYR A 322 12.49 -10.10 -35.21
CA TYR A 322 12.39 -9.68 -36.63
C TYR A 322 12.70 -10.84 -37.57
N GLU A 323 13.69 -11.64 -37.28
CA GLU A 323 14.04 -12.84 -38.07
C GLU A 323 12.87 -13.84 -38.11
N ILE A 324 12.23 -14.11 -36.95
CA ILE A 324 11.09 -15.03 -36.91
C ILE A 324 9.87 -14.43 -37.60
N ALA A 325 9.61 -13.15 -37.41
CA ALA A 325 8.49 -12.46 -38.06
C ALA A 325 8.72 -12.21 -39.56
N GLY A 326 10.00 -12.25 -40.02
CA GLY A 326 10.40 -11.94 -41.36
C GLY A 326 10.25 -10.47 -41.75
N GLN A 327 10.16 -9.58 -40.76
CA GLN A 327 10.10 -8.12 -40.90
C GLN A 327 10.32 -7.40 -39.57
N PRO A 328 10.82 -6.16 -39.60
CA PRO A 328 10.84 -5.28 -38.44
C PRO A 328 9.41 -4.91 -37.98
N PHE A 329 9.21 -4.79 -36.69
CA PHE A 329 7.97 -4.31 -36.06
C PHE A 329 8.23 -3.84 -34.62
N ASN A 330 7.31 -3.07 -34.02
CA ASN A 330 7.43 -2.63 -32.64
C ASN A 330 6.89 -3.70 -31.69
N LEU A 331 7.79 -4.33 -30.90
CA LEU A 331 7.46 -5.37 -29.92
C LEU A 331 6.55 -4.85 -28.79
N ASN A 332 6.49 -3.52 -28.59
CA ASN A 332 5.63 -2.88 -27.60
C ASN A 332 4.27 -2.44 -28.15
N SER A 333 4.02 -2.59 -29.47
CA SER A 333 2.75 -2.22 -30.08
C SER A 333 1.76 -3.38 -30.12
N PRO A 334 0.68 -3.38 -29.29
CA PRO A 334 -0.32 -4.44 -29.32
C PRO A 334 -0.93 -4.67 -30.70
N LYS A 335 -1.11 -3.61 -31.48
CA LYS A 335 -1.67 -3.68 -32.84
C LYS A 335 -0.74 -4.42 -33.81
N GLN A 336 0.56 -4.07 -33.81
CA GLN A 336 1.53 -4.75 -34.66
C GLN A 336 1.74 -6.21 -34.21
N LEU A 337 1.73 -6.48 -32.91
CA LEU A 337 1.79 -7.85 -32.43
C LEU A 337 0.61 -8.71 -32.86
N GLN A 338 -0.61 -8.15 -32.86
CA GLN A 338 -1.80 -8.86 -33.37
C GLN A 338 -1.64 -9.20 -34.85
N GLU A 339 -1.17 -8.23 -35.65
CA GLU A 339 -0.95 -8.41 -37.09
C GLU A 339 0.12 -9.48 -37.38
N ILE A 340 1.22 -9.47 -36.65
CA ILE A 340 2.30 -10.45 -36.81
C ILE A 340 1.86 -11.84 -36.33
N LEU A 341 1.40 -11.97 -35.10
CA LEU A 341 1.09 -13.26 -34.47
C LEU A 341 -0.11 -13.94 -35.15
N PHE A 342 -1.20 -13.22 -35.29
CA PHE A 342 -2.48 -13.80 -35.72
C PHE A 342 -2.75 -13.57 -37.22
N GLY A 343 -2.28 -12.49 -37.81
CA GLY A 343 -2.41 -12.21 -39.22
C GLY A 343 -1.36 -12.92 -40.06
N LYS A 344 -0.07 -12.61 -39.87
CA LYS A 344 1.02 -13.11 -40.71
C LYS A 344 1.45 -14.54 -40.36
N MET A 345 1.66 -14.84 -39.09
CA MET A 345 2.07 -16.18 -38.63
C MET A 345 0.89 -17.16 -38.55
N GLY A 346 -0.36 -16.66 -38.59
CA GLY A 346 -1.55 -17.50 -38.58
C GLY A 346 -1.76 -18.31 -37.31
N ILE A 347 -1.26 -17.83 -36.16
CA ILE A 347 -1.45 -18.54 -34.86
C ILE A 347 -2.93 -18.64 -34.55
N PRO A 348 -3.45 -19.85 -34.21
CA PRO A 348 -4.88 -20.03 -33.92
C PRO A 348 -5.36 -19.17 -32.73
N THR A 349 -6.50 -18.51 -32.91
CA THR A 349 -7.07 -17.59 -31.93
C THR A 349 -8.16 -18.19 -31.07
N LYS A 350 -8.53 -19.45 -31.31
CA LYS A 350 -9.57 -20.16 -30.57
C LYS A 350 -9.17 -20.33 -29.11
N GLY A 351 -10.03 -19.88 -28.18
CA GLY A 351 -9.75 -19.96 -26.74
C GLY A 351 -8.91 -18.84 -26.17
N LEU A 352 -8.41 -17.90 -27.00
CA LEU A 352 -7.64 -16.75 -26.52
C LEU A 352 -8.55 -15.60 -26.10
N LYS A 353 -8.11 -14.85 -25.08
CA LYS A 353 -8.81 -13.66 -24.57
C LYS A 353 -8.87 -12.57 -25.64
N LYS A 354 -10.03 -11.94 -25.79
CA LYS A 354 -10.25 -10.79 -26.67
C LYS A 354 -10.18 -9.47 -25.89
N THR A 355 -9.80 -8.40 -26.57
CA THR A 355 -9.87 -7.03 -26.07
C THR A 355 -11.31 -6.51 -26.12
N ALA A 356 -11.58 -5.39 -25.45
CA ALA A 356 -12.89 -4.73 -25.52
C ALA A 356 -13.29 -4.32 -26.94
N SER A 357 -12.31 -4.05 -27.82
CA SER A 357 -12.49 -3.73 -29.25
C SER A 357 -12.68 -4.97 -30.14
N GLY A 358 -12.73 -6.19 -29.58
CA GLY A 358 -12.95 -7.45 -30.31
C GLY A 358 -11.69 -8.11 -30.89
N GLY A 359 -10.55 -7.45 -30.88
CA GLY A 359 -9.27 -8.04 -31.30
C GLY A 359 -8.74 -9.05 -30.28
N VAL A 360 -7.84 -9.96 -30.70
CA VAL A 360 -7.17 -10.89 -29.76
C VAL A 360 -6.20 -10.12 -28.88
N SER A 361 -6.25 -10.36 -27.56
CA SER A 361 -5.32 -9.71 -26.63
C SER A 361 -3.90 -10.23 -26.85
N THR A 362 -2.91 -9.33 -26.71
CA THR A 362 -1.47 -9.66 -26.67
C THR A 362 -0.88 -9.39 -25.29
N ASN A 363 -1.71 -9.50 -24.25
CA ASN A 363 -1.25 -9.37 -22.87
C ASN A 363 -0.40 -10.59 -22.46
N GLU A 364 0.25 -10.47 -21.32
CA GLU A 364 1.14 -11.48 -20.77
C GLU A 364 0.51 -12.87 -20.72
N ALA A 365 -0.71 -13.00 -20.19
CA ALA A 365 -1.40 -14.28 -20.07
C ALA A 365 -1.66 -14.97 -21.42
N VAL A 366 -1.95 -14.22 -22.48
CA VAL A 366 -2.12 -14.78 -23.82
C VAL A 366 -0.77 -15.21 -24.41
N LEU A 367 0.27 -14.39 -24.23
CA LEU A 367 1.60 -14.75 -24.70
C LEU A 367 2.17 -15.95 -23.95
N GLU A 368 1.97 -16.06 -22.65
CA GLU A 368 2.32 -17.26 -21.85
C GLU A 368 1.62 -18.52 -22.33
N GLN A 369 0.34 -18.41 -22.71
CA GLN A 369 -0.41 -19.53 -23.26
C GLN A 369 0.16 -20.01 -24.62
N LEU A 370 0.73 -19.10 -25.40
CA LEU A 370 1.29 -19.37 -26.72
C LEU A 370 2.78 -19.76 -26.69
N ALA A 371 3.52 -19.33 -25.66
CA ALA A 371 4.97 -19.49 -25.57
C ALA A 371 5.47 -20.94 -25.64
N PRO A 372 4.75 -21.98 -25.10
CA PRO A 372 5.19 -23.36 -25.25
C PRO A 372 5.22 -23.89 -26.70
N ASP A 373 4.31 -23.37 -27.55
CA ASP A 373 4.14 -23.87 -28.92
C ASP A 373 4.79 -22.95 -29.98
N TYR A 374 5.05 -21.69 -29.64
CA TYR A 374 5.55 -20.69 -30.57
C TYR A 374 6.72 -19.89 -30.00
N PRO A 375 7.85 -19.77 -30.71
CA PRO A 375 9.03 -19.08 -30.21
C PRO A 375 8.86 -17.55 -30.08
N LEU A 376 8.10 -16.91 -30.97
CA LEU A 376 7.96 -15.45 -30.92
C LEU A 376 7.26 -14.92 -29.68
N PRO A 377 6.17 -15.50 -29.18
CA PRO A 377 5.58 -15.15 -27.87
C PRO A 377 6.59 -15.22 -26.72
N SER A 378 7.43 -16.25 -26.67
CA SER A 378 8.48 -16.39 -25.64
C SER A 378 9.49 -15.24 -25.70
N ILE A 379 9.95 -14.86 -26.90
CA ILE A 379 10.88 -13.75 -27.10
C ILE A 379 10.23 -12.42 -26.68
N ILE A 380 8.94 -12.21 -27.01
CA ILE A 380 8.22 -10.99 -26.62
C ILE A 380 8.11 -10.90 -25.10
N LEU A 381 7.80 -12.00 -24.40
CA LEU A 381 7.75 -12.04 -22.94
C LEU A 381 9.12 -11.71 -22.32
N GLN A 382 10.21 -12.30 -22.82
CA GLN A 382 11.57 -12.00 -22.38
C GLN A 382 11.91 -10.53 -22.61
N ASN A 383 11.65 -10.00 -23.80
CA ASN A 383 11.89 -8.60 -24.14
C ASN A 383 11.14 -7.66 -23.18
N ARG A 384 9.85 -7.91 -22.93
CA ARG A 384 9.05 -7.09 -21.99
C ARG A 384 9.60 -7.15 -20.57
N SER A 385 10.01 -8.32 -20.09
CA SER A 385 10.58 -8.51 -18.76
C SER A 385 11.87 -7.71 -18.61
N LEU A 386 12.80 -7.83 -19.57
CA LEU A 386 14.08 -7.11 -19.53
C LEU A 386 13.91 -5.61 -19.72
N ALA A 387 13.03 -5.18 -20.62
CA ALA A 387 12.72 -3.76 -20.83
C ALA A 387 12.14 -3.12 -19.56
N LYS A 388 11.27 -3.84 -18.84
CA LYS A 388 10.71 -3.39 -17.56
C LYS A 388 11.79 -3.28 -16.48
N LEU A 389 12.68 -4.28 -16.36
CA LEU A 389 13.81 -4.22 -15.42
C LEU A 389 14.71 -3.02 -15.71
N LYS A 390 15.07 -2.83 -16.96
CA LYS A 390 15.93 -1.73 -17.38
C LYS A 390 15.29 -0.37 -17.08
N SER A 391 14.08 -0.13 -17.57
CA SER A 391 13.42 1.18 -17.43
C SER A 391 12.98 1.49 -16.00
N THR A 392 12.60 0.47 -15.21
CA THR A 392 12.06 0.68 -13.85
C THR A 392 13.17 0.77 -12.80
N TYR A 393 14.24 0.00 -12.96
CA TYR A 393 15.28 -0.11 -11.94
C TYR A 393 16.63 0.41 -12.40
N THR A 394 17.27 -0.20 -13.42
CA THR A 394 18.66 0.14 -13.73
C THR A 394 18.84 1.55 -14.28
N ASP A 395 17.87 2.07 -15.02
CA ASP A 395 17.90 3.46 -15.51
C ASP A 395 17.33 4.44 -14.48
N LYS A 396 16.27 4.06 -13.76
CA LYS A 396 15.50 4.99 -12.93
C LYS A 396 16.07 5.19 -11.54
N LEU A 397 16.55 4.12 -10.87
CA LEU A 397 17.08 4.23 -9.50
C LEU A 397 18.24 5.24 -9.36
N PRO A 398 19.22 5.32 -10.29
CA PRO A 398 20.27 6.32 -10.21
C PRO A 398 19.78 7.77 -10.22
N GLU A 399 18.66 8.04 -10.93
CA GLU A 399 18.03 9.36 -10.99
C GLU A 399 17.32 9.75 -9.69
N MET A 400 16.95 8.76 -8.87
CA MET A 400 16.24 8.95 -7.61
C MET A 400 17.17 9.10 -6.41
N ILE A 401 18.48 9.05 -6.61
CA ILE A 401 19.43 9.26 -5.53
C ILE A 401 19.37 10.72 -5.09
N ASN A 402 19.06 10.93 -3.82
CA ASN A 402 19.06 12.26 -3.21
C ASN A 402 20.50 12.82 -3.17
N PRO A 403 20.77 13.97 -3.78
CA PRO A 403 22.13 14.52 -3.86
C PRO A 403 22.71 14.91 -2.49
N ALA A 404 21.87 15.20 -1.51
CA ALA A 404 22.32 15.59 -0.16
C ALA A 404 22.77 14.37 0.67
N THR A 405 22.15 13.21 0.49
CA THR A 405 22.44 12.00 1.26
C THR A 405 23.23 10.95 0.49
N GLY A 406 23.23 11.01 -0.84
CA GLY A 406 23.80 10.00 -1.70
C GLY A 406 23.02 8.68 -1.73
N ARG A 407 21.80 8.66 -1.18
CA ARG A 407 20.96 7.47 -1.00
C ARG A 407 19.62 7.58 -1.71
N VAL A 408 18.96 6.48 -1.91
CA VAL A 408 17.57 6.40 -2.37
C VAL A 408 16.66 6.31 -1.16
N HIS A 409 15.66 7.17 -1.10
CA HIS A 409 14.68 7.25 -0.02
C HIS A 409 13.30 6.89 -0.56
N THR A 410 12.85 5.67 -0.30
CA THR A 410 11.45 5.28 -0.60
C THR A 410 10.51 5.86 0.44
N THR A 411 9.24 5.92 0.12
CA THR A 411 8.15 6.23 1.06
C THR A 411 7.31 5.00 1.28
N TYR A 412 7.08 4.60 2.53
CA TYR A 412 6.18 3.51 2.89
C TYR A 412 4.81 4.06 3.30
N ALA A 413 3.78 3.68 2.56
CA ALA A 413 2.39 3.99 2.90
C ALA A 413 1.80 2.86 3.76
N GLN A 414 1.20 3.21 4.91
CA GLN A 414 0.57 2.27 5.84
C GLN A 414 -0.90 2.00 5.48
N ALA A 415 -1.62 3.04 5.05
CA ALA A 415 -3.07 3.02 4.87
C ALA A 415 -3.50 2.76 3.41
N VAL A 416 -2.90 1.77 2.75
CA VAL A 416 -3.20 1.42 1.35
C VAL A 416 -3.71 -0.01 1.21
N ALA A 417 -2.98 -0.98 1.75
CA ALA A 417 -3.38 -2.38 1.65
C ALA A 417 -4.31 -2.76 2.81
N ILE A 418 -5.50 -3.26 2.53
CA ILE A 418 -6.46 -3.69 3.56
C ILE A 418 -5.89 -4.75 4.51
N THR A 419 -4.87 -5.48 4.10
CA THR A 419 -4.19 -6.52 4.89
C THR A 419 -3.17 -5.99 5.90
N GLY A 420 -2.98 -4.68 6.01
CA GLY A 420 -1.95 -4.12 6.87
C GLY A 420 -0.56 -4.03 6.25
N ARG A 421 -0.33 -4.63 5.08
CA ARG A 421 0.98 -4.59 4.42
C ARG A 421 1.38 -3.16 4.07
N LEU A 422 2.64 -2.83 4.28
CA LEU A 422 3.23 -1.57 3.83
C LEU A 422 3.35 -1.55 2.30
N ALA A 423 3.14 -0.41 1.71
CA ALA A 423 3.35 -0.19 0.27
C ALA A 423 4.52 0.78 0.05
N SER A 424 5.61 0.29 -0.54
CA SER A 424 6.77 1.10 -0.90
C SER A 424 6.51 1.85 -2.20
N ASN A 425 6.77 3.16 -2.21
CA ASN A 425 6.55 4.03 -3.36
C ASN A 425 7.75 4.98 -3.57
N ASN A 426 8.00 5.34 -4.80
CA ASN A 426 8.99 6.35 -5.22
C ASN A 426 10.40 6.15 -4.63
N PRO A 427 11.09 5.01 -4.90
CA PRO A 427 10.71 3.89 -5.75
C PRO A 427 9.99 2.78 -4.99
N ASN A 428 9.26 1.89 -5.72
CA ASN A 428 8.75 0.67 -5.13
C ASN A 428 9.86 -0.38 -5.03
N LEU A 429 10.47 -0.51 -3.86
CA LEU A 429 11.55 -1.45 -3.58
C LEU A 429 11.04 -2.88 -3.32
N GLN A 430 9.75 -3.04 -2.98
CA GLN A 430 9.14 -4.34 -2.70
C GLN A 430 8.85 -5.17 -3.97
N ASN A 431 8.87 -4.52 -5.14
CA ASN A 431 8.59 -5.17 -6.43
C ASN A 431 9.87 -5.55 -7.22
N ILE A 432 11.05 -5.41 -6.64
CA ILE A 432 12.29 -5.85 -7.28
C ILE A 432 12.25 -7.38 -7.42
N PRO A 433 12.31 -7.93 -8.65
CA PRO A 433 12.08 -9.35 -8.88
C PRO A 433 13.14 -10.22 -8.22
N ILE A 434 12.70 -11.33 -7.60
CA ILE A 434 13.56 -12.31 -6.95
C ILE A 434 13.63 -13.65 -7.71
N ARG A 435 12.63 -13.93 -8.58
CA ARG A 435 12.50 -15.24 -9.23
C ARG A 435 13.43 -15.43 -10.42
N THR A 436 13.81 -14.36 -11.10
CA THR A 436 14.69 -14.40 -12.26
C THR A 436 16.10 -13.97 -11.87
N GLU A 437 17.11 -14.54 -12.53
CA GLU A 437 18.51 -14.15 -12.31
C GLU A 437 18.73 -12.65 -12.57
N GLN A 438 18.20 -12.12 -13.67
CA GLN A 438 18.31 -10.70 -14.01
C GLN A 438 17.63 -9.81 -12.96
N GLY A 439 16.48 -10.24 -12.41
CA GLY A 439 15.82 -9.53 -11.32
C GLY A 439 16.65 -9.51 -10.03
N ARG A 440 17.21 -10.66 -9.63
CA ARG A 440 18.10 -10.76 -8.47
C ARG A 440 19.35 -9.89 -8.62
N ARG A 441 19.89 -9.77 -9.84
CA ARG A 441 21.06 -8.91 -10.11
C ARG A 441 20.82 -7.45 -9.72
N VAL A 442 19.59 -6.92 -9.82
CA VAL A 442 19.27 -5.56 -9.36
C VAL A 442 19.57 -5.41 -7.87
N ARG A 443 19.35 -6.46 -7.07
CA ARG A 443 19.65 -6.46 -5.62
C ARG A 443 21.15 -6.30 -5.31
N ARG A 444 22.04 -6.67 -6.22
CA ARG A 444 23.51 -6.47 -6.07
C ARG A 444 23.91 -5.00 -6.02
N ALA A 445 23.07 -4.12 -6.56
CA ALA A 445 23.32 -2.69 -6.51
C ALA A 445 23.00 -2.06 -5.14
N PHE A 446 22.29 -2.77 -4.26
CA PHE A 446 21.99 -2.31 -2.90
C PHE A 446 23.12 -2.76 -1.99
N VAL A 447 23.98 -1.84 -1.59
CA VAL A 447 25.24 -2.08 -0.91
C VAL A 447 25.31 -1.38 0.44
N ALA A 448 26.22 -1.85 1.31
CA ALA A 448 26.58 -1.14 2.53
C ALA A 448 27.79 -0.21 2.30
N PRO A 449 28.00 0.80 3.15
CA PRO A 449 29.23 1.58 3.17
C PRO A 449 30.45 0.71 3.50
N GLU A 450 31.63 1.21 3.17
CA GLU A 450 32.90 0.58 3.57
C GLU A 450 32.94 0.36 5.10
N GLY A 451 33.33 -0.85 5.53
CA GLY A 451 33.35 -1.24 6.94
C GLY A 451 31.97 -1.66 7.50
N SER A 452 31.00 -1.89 6.63
CA SER A 452 29.66 -2.37 6.97
C SER A 452 29.22 -3.48 6.03
N LYS A 453 28.20 -4.24 6.42
CA LYS A 453 27.56 -5.29 5.62
C LYS A 453 26.06 -5.05 5.52
N ILE A 454 25.46 -5.62 4.48
CA ILE A 454 24.01 -5.82 4.45
C ILE A 454 23.67 -7.08 5.24
N VAL A 455 22.74 -6.95 6.16
CA VAL A 455 22.15 -8.05 6.91
C VAL A 455 20.68 -8.14 6.57
N SER A 456 20.24 -9.27 6.05
CA SER A 456 18.84 -9.55 5.78
C SER A 456 18.32 -10.60 6.75
N ALA A 457 17.13 -10.35 7.29
CA ALA A 457 16.43 -11.31 8.14
C ALA A 457 15.01 -11.52 7.61
N ASP A 458 14.70 -12.77 7.23
CA ASP A 458 13.41 -13.15 6.63
C ASP A 458 12.70 -14.21 7.46
N TYR A 459 11.38 -14.07 7.61
CA TYR A 459 10.59 -15.08 8.28
C TYR A 459 10.46 -16.36 7.44
N SER A 460 10.84 -17.48 8.01
CA SER A 460 10.74 -18.77 7.35
C SER A 460 9.30 -19.29 7.39
N GLN A 461 8.67 -19.38 6.20
CA GLN A 461 7.35 -19.98 5.99
C GLN A 461 6.25 -19.34 6.89
N ILE A 462 6.28 -18.03 7.11
CA ILE A 462 5.43 -17.36 8.09
C ILE A 462 3.94 -17.62 7.86
N GLU A 463 3.46 -17.57 6.61
CA GLU A 463 2.05 -17.77 6.30
C GLU A 463 1.56 -19.19 6.60
N LEU A 464 2.41 -20.20 6.41
CA LEU A 464 2.10 -21.59 6.79
C LEU A 464 2.07 -21.77 8.31
N ARG A 465 2.95 -21.11 9.03
CA ARG A 465 2.97 -21.12 10.51
C ARG A 465 1.74 -20.43 11.07
N ILE A 466 1.35 -19.29 10.49
CA ILE A 466 0.10 -18.59 10.84
C ILE A 466 -1.10 -19.46 10.54
N MET A 467 -1.13 -20.15 9.41
CA MET A 467 -2.22 -21.07 9.07
C MET A 467 -2.29 -22.24 10.09
N ALA A 468 -1.16 -22.78 10.52
CA ALA A 468 -1.15 -23.81 11.56
C ALA A 468 -1.78 -23.31 12.86
N HIS A 469 -1.44 -22.10 13.29
CA HIS A 469 -2.01 -21.46 14.46
C HIS A 469 -3.52 -21.19 14.31
N LEU A 470 -3.94 -20.52 13.22
CA LEU A 470 -5.35 -20.14 12.98
C LEU A 470 -6.27 -21.35 12.81
N SER A 471 -5.78 -22.41 12.17
CA SER A 471 -6.55 -23.63 11.95
C SER A 471 -6.59 -24.54 13.17
N GLY A 472 -5.58 -24.48 14.04
CA GLY A 472 -5.39 -25.42 15.14
C GLY A 472 -5.17 -26.88 14.65
N ASP A 473 -4.78 -27.07 13.37
CA ASP A 473 -4.58 -28.37 12.79
C ASP A 473 -3.43 -29.10 13.50
N LYS A 474 -3.74 -30.20 14.18
CA LYS A 474 -2.79 -30.93 15.02
C LYS A 474 -1.58 -31.43 14.23
N THR A 475 -1.82 -31.91 13.02
CA THR A 475 -0.76 -32.45 12.16
C THR A 475 0.21 -31.36 11.71
N LEU A 476 -0.31 -30.20 11.36
CA LEU A 476 0.47 -29.06 10.92
C LEU A 476 1.22 -28.41 12.10
N LEU A 477 0.57 -28.28 13.27
CA LEU A 477 1.20 -27.82 14.50
C LEU A 477 2.36 -28.71 14.93
N GLU A 478 2.18 -30.04 14.94
CA GLU A 478 3.23 -31.00 15.28
C GLU A 478 4.41 -30.94 14.30
N ALA A 479 4.13 -30.82 13.00
CA ALA A 479 5.20 -30.73 11.99
C ALA A 479 6.08 -29.50 12.25
N PHE A 480 5.52 -28.35 12.54
CA PHE A 480 6.31 -27.13 12.84
C PHE A 480 7.03 -27.23 14.20
N LYS A 481 6.40 -27.80 15.24
CA LYS A 481 7.04 -28.00 16.55
C LYS A 481 8.25 -28.93 16.48
N ASN A 482 8.16 -29.94 15.62
CA ASN A 482 9.25 -30.91 15.40
C ASN A 482 10.31 -30.43 14.39
N GLY A 483 10.16 -29.22 13.80
CA GLY A 483 11.08 -28.71 12.78
C GLY A 483 11.04 -29.48 11.46
N GLU A 484 9.92 -30.15 11.15
CA GLU A 484 9.77 -30.92 9.92
C GLU A 484 9.58 -30.00 8.69
N ASP A 485 10.08 -30.43 7.54
CA ASP A 485 9.79 -29.77 6.25
C ASP A 485 8.36 -30.07 5.81
N VAL A 486 7.44 -29.12 6.07
CA VAL A 486 6.02 -29.25 5.73
C VAL A 486 5.79 -29.53 4.25
N HIS A 487 6.61 -28.95 3.34
CA HIS A 487 6.47 -29.24 1.92
C HIS A 487 6.88 -30.66 1.56
N ARG A 488 7.93 -31.18 2.18
CA ARG A 488 8.36 -32.58 2.03
C ARG A 488 7.29 -33.52 2.58
N ARG A 489 6.73 -33.20 3.74
CA ARG A 489 5.65 -33.98 4.36
C ARG A 489 4.39 -33.99 3.48
N THR A 490 3.96 -32.83 3.00
CA THR A 490 2.83 -32.75 2.05
C THR A 490 3.09 -33.54 0.77
N ALA A 491 4.32 -33.48 0.23
CA ALA A 491 4.68 -34.27 -0.94
C ALA A 491 4.54 -35.79 -0.67
N ALA A 492 5.08 -36.26 0.45
CA ALA A 492 4.98 -37.69 0.83
C ALA A 492 3.52 -38.15 0.86
N GLU A 493 2.64 -37.38 1.47
CA GLU A 493 1.21 -37.69 1.58
C GLU A 493 0.46 -37.61 0.22
N VAL A 494 0.69 -36.54 -0.54
CA VAL A 494 -0.01 -36.32 -1.83
C VAL A 494 0.42 -37.35 -2.87
N PHE A 495 1.70 -37.71 -2.92
CA PHE A 495 2.23 -38.70 -3.87
C PHE A 495 2.22 -40.14 -3.34
N GLY A 496 1.92 -40.36 -2.04
CA GLY A 496 1.91 -41.68 -1.41
C GLY A 496 3.28 -42.35 -1.35
N ILE A 497 4.34 -41.57 -1.09
CA ILE A 497 5.72 -42.02 -0.98
C ILE A 497 6.28 -41.72 0.41
N ALA A 498 7.32 -42.45 0.82
CA ALA A 498 7.99 -42.16 2.10
C ALA A 498 8.71 -40.78 2.05
N PRO A 499 8.73 -40.01 3.16
CA PRO A 499 9.34 -38.65 3.17
C PRO A 499 10.80 -38.62 2.69
N GLU A 500 11.58 -39.64 2.97
CA GLU A 500 12.98 -39.82 2.52
C GLU A 500 13.11 -39.94 0.99
N ASN A 501 12.07 -40.43 0.32
CA ASN A 501 12.02 -40.62 -1.13
C ASN A 501 11.47 -39.40 -1.89
N VAL A 502 11.13 -38.32 -1.19
CA VAL A 502 10.63 -37.07 -1.81
C VAL A 502 11.78 -36.35 -2.49
N GLY A 503 11.75 -36.29 -3.81
CA GLY A 503 12.69 -35.50 -4.61
C GLY A 503 12.36 -34.03 -4.66
N SER A 504 13.26 -33.24 -5.25
CA SER A 504 13.12 -31.78 -5.38
C SER A 504 11.88 -31.36 -6.16
N GLU A 505 11.50 -32.13 -7.17
CA GLU A 505 10.32 -31.86 -8.01
C GLU A 505 9.03 -32.07 -7.22
N GLN A 506 8.87 -33.20 -6.53
CA GLN A 506 7.68 -33.44 -5.71
C GLN A 506 7.56 -32.40 -4.58
N ARG A 507 8.69 -32.02 -3.96
CA ARG A 507 8.72 -30.96 -2.96
C ARG A 507 8.28 -29.61 -3.55
N ARG A 508 8.68 -29.28 -4.79
CA ARG A 508 8.25 -28.08 -5.52
C ARG A 508 6.74 -28.10 -5.81
N TYR A 509 6.22 -29.24 -6.25
CA TYR A 509 4.77 -29.43 -6.43
C TYR A 509 4.03 -29.25 -5.11
N ALA A 510 4.49 -29.84 -4.03
CA ALA A 510 3.89 -29.71 -2.70
C ALA A 510 3.92 -28.25 -2.20
N LYS A 511 4.99 -27.50 -2.49
CA LYS A 511 5.03 -26.06 -2.21
C LYS A 511 3.90 -25.32 -2.93
N THR A 512 3.66 -25.60 -4.21
CA THR A 512 2.57 -25.02 -4.98
C THR A 512 1.21 -25.43 -4.44
N ILE A 513 1.05 -26.69 -4.02
CA ILE A 513 -0.18 -27.22 -3.43
C ILE A 513 -0.45 -26.51 -2.09
N ASN A 514 0.50 -26.49 -1.17
CA ASN A 514 0.35 -25.86 0.14
C ASN A 514 -0.10 -24.40 0.02
N PHE A 515 0.65 -23.58 -0.73
CA PHE A 515 0.28 -22.17 -0.89
C PHE A 515 -1.00 -21.99 -1.69
N GLY A 516 -1.19 -22.74 -2.78
CA GLY A 516 -2.40 -22.67 -3.59
C GLY A 516 -3.66 -22.97 -2.79
N LEU A 517 -3.66 -24.05 -2.02
CA LEU A 517 -4.84 -24.47 -1.26
C LEU A 517 -5.13 -23.56 -0.07
N ILE A 518 -4.09 -23.12 0.63
CA ILE A 518 -4.22 -22.15 1.72
C ILE A 518 -4.85 -20.85 1.22
N TYR A 519 -4.53 -20.44 -0.01
CA TYR A 519 -5.14 -19.26 -0.65
C TYR A 519 -6.51 -19.52 -1.31
N GLY A 520 -7.09 -20.70 -1.08
CA GLY A 520 -8.41 -21.05 -1.62
C GLY A 520 -8.42 -21.37 -3.11
N MET A 521 -7.31 -21.82 -3.66
CA MET A 521 -7.21 -22.24 -5.05
C MET A 521 -8.07 -23.47 -5.30
N GLY A 522 -8.97 -23.43 -6.27
CA GLY A 522 -9.78 -24.57 -6.70
C GLY A 522 -9.03 -25.50 -7.67
N GLN A 523 -9.66 -26.62 -8.00
CA GLN A 523 -9.08 -27.68 -8.84
C GLN A 523 -8.57 -27.20 -10.21
N TYR A 524 -9.26 -26.28 -10.87
CA TYR A 524 -8.84 -25.77 -12.18
C TYR A 524 -7.59 -24.87 -12.09
N GLY A 525 -7.51 -24.08 -11.02
CA GLY A 525 -6.32 -23.24 -10.73
C GLY A 525 -5.11 -24.12 -10.41
N LEU A 526 -5.30 -25.14 -9.58
CA LEU A 526 -4.24 -26.06 -9.22
C LEU A 526 -3.76 -26.89 -10.43
N ALA A 527 -4.70 -27.41 -11.23
CA ALA A 527 -4.40 -28.12 -12.47
C ALA A 527 -3.53 -27.30 -13.41
N LYS A 528 -3.89 -26.02 -13.63
CA LYS A 528 -3.11 -25.10 -14.44
C LYS A 528 -1.73 -24.83 -13.87
N SER A 529 -1.64 -24.63 -12.56
CA SER A 529 -0.34 -24.31 -11.89
C SER A 529 0.63 -25.48 -11.89
N LEU A 530 0.12 -26.72 -11.86
CA LEU A 530 0.93 -27.94 -11.86
C LEU A 530 1.11 -28.55 -13.25
N GLY A 531 0.38 -28.11 -14.27
CA GLY A 531 0.39 -28.70 -15.60
C GLY A 531 -0.22 -30.10 -15.64
N ILE A 532 -1.23 -30.38 -14.81
CA ILE A 532 -1.94 -31.67 -14.70
C ILE A 532 -3.42 -31.53 -15.05
N ASP A 533 -4.12 -32.65 -15.21
CA ASP A 533 -5.58 -32.65 -15.42
C ASP A 533 -6.35 -32.28 -14.14
N ALA A 534 -7.59 -31.82 -14.32
CA ALA A 534 -8.42 -31.36 -13.22
C ALA A 534 -8.85 -32.46 -12.23
N LEU A 535 -8.93 -33.74 -12.67
CA LEU A 535 -9.26 -34.85 -11.80
C LEU A 535 -8.08 -35.21 -10.87
N SER A 536 -6.87 -35.21 -11.41
CA SER A 536 -5.65 -35.36 -10.63
C SER A 536 -5.50 -34.23 -9.61
N ALA A 537 -5.72 -32.98 -10.02
CA ALA A 537 -5.70 -31.84 -9.12
C ALA A 537 -6.77 -31.98 -8.00
N LYS A 538 -7.98 -32.44 -8.33
CA LYS A 538 -9.01 -32.71 -7.33
C LYS A 538 -8.57 -33.79 -6.35
N SER A 539 -7.97 -34.88 -6.80
CA SER A 539 -7.45 -35.94 -5.92
C SER A 539 -6.38 -35.42 -4.96
N PHE A 540 -5.52 -34.50 -5.42
CA PHE A 540 -4.53 -33.85 -4.55
C PHE A 540 -5.18 -32.97 -3.49
N ILE A 541 -6.20 -32.21 -3.85
CA ILE A 541 -6.99 -31.38 -2.92
C ILE A 541 -7.66 -32.25 -1.86
N ASP A 542 -8.33 -33.33 -2.28
CA ASP A 542 -9.05 -34.23 -1.37
C ASP A 542 -8.07 -34.89 -0.36
N ARG A 543 -6.88 -35.33 -0.81
CA ARG A 543 -5.83 -35.89 0.07
C ARG A 543 -5.28 -34.84 1.02
N TYR A 544 -5.06 -33.62 0.55
CA TYR A 544 -4.56 -32.53 1.38
C TYR A 544 -5.49 -32.22 2.55
N PHE A 545 -6.79 -32.05 2.28
CA PHE A 545 -7.75 -31.74 3.33
C PHE A 545 -8.09 -32.96 4.21
N ALA A 546 -7.96 -34.18 3.70
CA ALA A 546 -8.03 -35.37 4.54
C ALA A 546 -6.85 -35.43 5.55
N ARG A 547 -5.69 -34.93 5.15
CA ARG A 547 -4.48 -34.86 6.03
C ARG A 547 -4.54 -33.69 7.01
N TYR A 548 -5.07 -32.54 6.55
CA TYR A 548 -5.15 -31.30 7.32
C TYR A 548 -6.62 -30.86 7.49
N PRO A 549 -7.44 -31.65 8.22
CA PRO A 549 -8.86 -31.33 8.36
C PRO A 549 -9.12 -30.01 9.09
N GLY A 550 -8.24 -29.63 10.03
CA GLY A 550 -8.33 -28.35 10.73
C GLY A 550 -8.21 -27.16 9.79
N VAL A 551 -7.44 -27.27 8.71
CA VAL A 551 -7.35 -26.21 7.68
C VAL A 551 -8.66 -26.07 6.93
N ALA A 552 -9.30 -27.19 6.54
CA ALA A 552 -10.61 -27.15 5.89
C ALA A 552 -11.68 -26.52 6.79
N ASP A 553 -11.71 -26.92 8.06
CA ASP A 553 -12.64 -26.38 9.06
C ASP A 553 -12.43 -24.90 9.30
N TYR A 554 -11.17 -24.44 9.37
CA TYR A 554 -10.83 -23.03 9.47
C TYR A 554 -11.38 -22.25 8.27
N MET A 555 -11.12 -22.72 7.05
CA MET A 555 -11.59 -22.05 5.84
C MET A 555 -13.11 -21.90 5.81
N GLN A 556 -13.85 -22.94 6.21
CA GLN A 556 -15.30 -22.90 6.25
C GLN A 556 -15.83 -21.94 7.33
N ARG A 557 -15.32 -22.05 8.56
CA ARG A 557 -15.70 -21.16 9.67
C ARG A 557 -15.40 -19.69 9.36
N THR A 558 -14.27 -19.41 8.71
CA THR A 558 -13.88 -18.05 8.37
C THR A 558 -14.81 -17.42 7.33
N LYS A 559 -15.29 -18.19 6.33
CA LYS A 559 -16.30 -17.73 5.38
C LYS A 559 -17.63 -17.44 6.07
N GLU A 560 -18.06 -18.33 6.97
CA GLU A 560 -19.31 -18.17 7.73
C GLU A 560 -19.23 -16.93 8.64
N LEU A 561 -18.10 -16.74 9.31
CA LEU A 561 -17.85 -15.56 10.14
C LEU A 561 -17.86 -14.29 9.31
N ALA A 562 -17.15 -14.27 8.17
CA ALA A 562 -17.13 -13.15 7.24
C ALA A 562 -18.54 -12.79 6.74
N ALA A 563 -19.34 -13.81 6.38
CA ALA A 563 -20.73 -13.60 5.98
C ALA A 563 -21.62 -13.09 7.13
N ALA A 564 -21.33 -13.46 8.38
CA ALA A 564 -22.13 -13.02 9.54
C ALA A 564 -21.85 -11.57 9.95
N GLN A 565 -20.60 -11.11 9.86
CA GLN A 565 -20.18 -9.81 10.43
C GLN A 565 -19.57 -8.83 9.42
N GLY A 566 -19.37 -9.23 8.15
CA GLY A 566 -18.82 -8.37 7.10
C GLY A 566 -17.30 -8.19 7.11
N TYR A 567 -16.60 -8.77 8.07
CA TYR A 567 -15.14 -8.68 8.21
C TYR A 567 -14.53 -9.96 8.80
N VAL A 568 -13.22 -10.06 8.73
CA VAL A 568 -12.39 -11.05 9.45
C VAL A 568 -11.31 -10.32 10.25
N GLU A 569 -10.69 -11.00 11.20
CA GLU A 569 -9.67 -10.40 12.07
C GLU A 569 -8.34 -11.16 11.98
N THR A 570 -7.23 -10.43 12.13
CA THR A 570 -5.90 -11.02 12.36
C THR A 570 -5.79 -11.53 13.80
N VAL A 571 -4.71 -12.26 14.09
CA VAL A 571 -4.39 -12.70 15.47
C VAL A 571 -4.26 -11.51 16.44
N LEU A 572 -3.73 -10.38 15.97
CA LEU A 572 -3.58 -9.16 16.76
C LEU A 572 -4.83 -8.27 16.78
N GLY A 573 -5.91 -8.64 16.07
CA GLY A 573 -7.19 -7.95 16.11
C GLY A 573 -7.43 -6.92 15.01
N ARG A 574 -6.59 -6.84 13.97
CA ARG A 574 -6.87 -6.01 12.79
C ARG A 574 -8.12 -6.49 12.08
N ARG A 575 -9.07 -5.60 11.83
CA ARG A 575 -10.26 -5.90 11.05
C ARG A 575 -10.03 -5.68 9.56
N LEU A 576 -10.44 -6.67 8.79
CA LEU A 576 -10.29 -6.73 7.35
C LEU A 576 -11.70 -6.85 6.76
N TYR A 577 -12.25 -5.71 6.33
CA TYR A 577 -13.63 -5.61 5.83
C TYR A 577 -13.76 -6.21 4.42
N LEU A 578 -14.88 -6.86 4.16
CA LEU A 578 -15.15 -7.65 2.95
C LEU A 578 -16.47 -7.23 2.30
N PRO A 579 -16.58 -6.04 1.70
CA PRO A 579 -17.86 -5.51 1.20
C PRO A 579 -18.51 -6.39 0.13
N GLY A 580 -17.74 -7.22 -0.61
CA GLY A 580 -18.27 -8.14 -1.61
C GLY A 580 -18.82 -9.46 -1.06
N ILE A 581 -18.77 -9.71 0.27
CA ILE A 581 -19.15 -11.03 0.84
C ILE A 581 -20.62 -11.38 0.64
N HIS A 582 -21.50 -10.37 0.58
CA HIS A 582 -22.93 -10.52 0.34
C HIS A 582 -23.35 -10.24 -1.11
N SER A 583 -22.40 -10.06 -2.03
CA SER A 583 -22.73 -9.75 -3.41
C SER A 583 -23.59 -10.84 -4.06
N LYS A 584 -24.62 -10.42 -4.79
CA LYS A 584 -25.46 -11.30 -5.63
C LYS A 584 -24.66 -11.84 -6.83
N ASN A 585 -23.57 -11.17 -7.22
CA ASN A 585 -22.66 -11.65 -8.24
C ASN A 585 -21.78 -12.78 -7.69
N GLY A 586 -21.97 -14.01 -8.19
CA GLY A 586 -21.24 -15.18 -7.72
C GLY A 586 -19.71 -15.09 -7.85
N ASN A 587 -19.19 -14.37 -8.85
CA ASN A 587 -17.75 -14.17 -9.01
C ASN A 587 -17.17 -13.20 -7.97
N GLU A 588 -17.90 -12.13 -7.68
CA GLU A 588 -17.53 -11.15 -6.67
C GLU A 588 -17.57 -11.78 -5.27
N ARG A 589 -18.66 -12.48 -4.94
CA ARG A 589 -18.77 -13.22 -3.68
C ARG A 589 -17.66 -14.26 -3.51
N ALA A 590 -17.39 -15.07 -4.54
CA ALA A 590 -16.29 -16.04 -4.50
C ALA A 590 -14.91 -15.36 -4.34
N GLY A 591 -14.75 -14.15 -4.87
CA GLY A 591 -13.56 -13.31 -4.63
C GLY A 591 -13.45 -12.89 -3.16
N ALA A 592 -14.55 -12.40 -2.57
CA ALA A 592 -14.62 -12.01 -1.17
C ALA A 592 -14.42 -13.19 -0.21
N GLU A 593 -14.98 -14.37 -0.52
CA GLU A 593 -14.76 -15.60 0.26
C GLU A 593 -13.28 -16.03 0.26
N ARG A 594 -12.58 -15.93 -0.88
CA ARG A 594 -11.13 -16.17 -0.93
C ARG A 594 -10.36 -15.11 -0.15
N ALA A 595 -10.76 -13.86 -0.25
CA ALA A 595 -10.16 -12.79 0.55
C ALA A 595 -10.36 -13.02 2.06
N ALA A 596 -11.55 -13.52 2.48
CA ALA A 596 -11.83 -13.86 3.86
C ALA A 596 -10.86 -14.91 4.42
N ILE A 597 -10.51 -15.93 3.65
CA ILE A 597 -9.57 -16.98 4.06
C ILE A 597 -8.15 -16.42 4.18
N ASN A 598 -7.72 -15.58 3.23
CA ASN A 598 -6.35 -15.12 3.10
C ASN A 598 -6.02 -13.93 4.02
N ALA A 599 -7.00 -13.05 4.23
CA ALA A 599 -6.77 -11.80 4.92
C ALA A 599 -6.28 -11.97 6.36
N PRO A 600 -6.82 -12.88 7.20
CA PRO A 600 -6.29 -13.08 8.55
C PRO A 600 -4.84 -13.56 8.56
N MET A 601 -4.46 -14.41 7.61
CA MET A 601 -3.10 -14.93 7.51
C MET A 601 -2.11 -13.87 7.03
N GLN A 602 -2.40 -13.20 5.92
CA GLN A 602 -1.56 -12.13 5.38
C GLN A 602 -1.49 -10.93 6.31
N GLY A 603 -2.62 -10.58 6.93
CA GLY A 603 -2.69 -9.49 7.89
C GLY A 603 -1.90 -9.78 9.15
N THR A 604 -1.97 -11.00 9.69
CA THR A 604 -1.16 -11.40 10.83
C THR A 604 0.33 -11.37 10.51
N ALA A 605 0.75 -11.83 9.32
CA ALA A 605 2.15 -11.71 8.89
C ALA A 605 2.59 -10.24 8.85
N SER A 606 1.74 -9.36 8.33
CA SER A 606 1.99 -7.92 8.33
C SER A 606 2.08 -7.31 9.72
N ASP A 607 1.20 -7.71 10.62
CA ASP A 607 1.22 -7.21 12.01
C ASP A 607 2.50 -7.68 12.75
N LEU A 608 2.92 -8.92 12.54
CA LEU A 608 4.14 -9.48 13.11
C LEU A 608 5.40 -8.77 12.61
N ILE A 609 5.53 -8.53 11.31
CA ILE A 609 6.71 -7.80 10.77
C ILE A 609 6.74 -6.35 11.26
N LYS A 610 5.60 -5.68 11.37
CA LYS A 610 5.49 -4.34 11.94
C LYS A 610 5.93 -4.31 13.40
N ARG A 611 5.51 -5.30 14.19
CA ARG A 611 5.95 -5.44 15.58
C ARG A 611 7.45 -5.67 15.66
N ALA A 612 7.99 -6.57 14.84
CA ALA A 612 9.42 -6.80 14.74
C ALA A 612 10.20 -5.52 14.38
N MET A 613 9.69 -4.70 13.45
CA MET A 613 10.30 -3.41 13.10
C MET A 613 10.41 -2.48 14.31
N ILE A 614 9.34 -2.38 15.11
CA ILE A 614 9.32 -1.57 16.34
C ILE A 614 10.36 -2.09 17.33
N ASP A 615 10.33 -3.38 17.61
CA ASP A 615 11.20 -4.01 18.61
C ASP A 615 12.67 -3.95 18.19
N VAL A 616 12.98 -4.11 16.90
CA VAL A 616 14.34 -3.96 16.33
C VAL A 616 14.83 -2.51 16.46
N CYS A 617 14.03 -1.52 16.05
CA CYS A 617 14.43 -0.12 16.17
C CYS A 617 14.62 0.32 17.62
N TYR A 618 13.76 -0.14 18.52
CA TYR A 618 13.89 0.11 19.96
C TYR A 618 15.19 -0.50 20.50
N TRP A 619 15.47 -1.75 20.15
CA TRP A 619 16.71 -2.42 20.57
C TRP A 619 17.96 -1.70 20.06
N LEU A 620 18.01 -1.36 18.76
CA LEU A 620 19.16 -0.64 18.18
C LEU A 620 19.40 0.69 18.91
N ALA A 621 18.33 1.42 19.22
CA ALA A 621 18.43 2.70 19.92
C ALA A 621 18.84 2.53 21.39
N SER A 622 18.25 1.55 22.12
CA SER A 622 18.53 1.33 23.54
C SER A 622 19.95 0.88 23.81
N ASP A 623 20.51 0.06 22.94
CA ASP A 623 21.89 -0.44 23.05
C ASP A 623 22.91 0.52 22.42
N GLY A 624 22.45 1.64 21.83
CA GLY A 624 23.30 2.66 21.22
C GLY A 624 24.06 2.17 20.00
N LEU A 625 23.46 1.25 19.20
CA LEU A 625 24.07 0.68 18.01
C LEU A 625 24.01 1.64 16.82
N GLU A 626 25.04 1.58 15.98
CA GLU A 626 25.11 2.35 14.73
C GLU A 626 24.41 1.64 13.55
N SER A 627 24.03 0.38 13.72
CA SER A 627 23.25 -0.42 12.77
C SER A 627 21.94 0.27 12.42
N LYS A 628 21.53 0.19 11.15
CA LYS A 628 20.37 0.92 10.61
C LYS A 628 19.41 -0.02 9.92
N LEU A 629 18.14 0.01 10.30
CA LEU A 629 17.07 -0.55 9.48
C LEU A 629 16.88 0.33 8.25
N ILE A 630 17.03 -0.22 7.05
CA ILE A 630 17.01 0.54 5.79
C ILE A 630 15.85 0.16 4.86
N MET A 631 15.36 -1.08 4.91
CA MET A 631 14.24 -1.53 4.09
C MET A 631 13.41 -2.60 4.80
N GLN A 632 12.13 -2.63 4.44
CA GLN A 632 11.20 -3.74 4.71
C GLN A 632 10.64 -4.23 3.39
N VAL A 633 10.78 -5.53 3.07
CA VAL A 633 10.36 -6.13 1.81
C VAL A 633 9.65 -7.44 2.09
N HIS A 634 8.32 -7.52 1.87
CA HIS A 634 7.49 -8.66 2.20
C HIS A 634 7.61 -9.05 3.69
N ASP A 635 8.25 -10.17 3.99
CA ASP A 635 8.42 -10.71 5.35
C ASP A 635 9.88 -10.55 5.83
N GLU A 636 10.66 -9.68 5.16
CA GLU A 636 12.09 -9.45 5.32
C GLU A 636 12.38 -8.06 5.90
N LEU A 637 13.33 -7.99 6.82
CA LEU A 637 13.98 -6.77 7.30
C LEU A 637 15.42 -6.71 6.78
N VAL A 638 15.80 -5.57 6.20
CA VAL A 638 17.15 -5.34 5.67
C VAL A 638 17.83 -4.24 6.46
N LEU A 639 18.99 -4.54 7.00
CA LEU A 639 19.80 -3.65 7.80
C LEU A 639 21.17 -3.39 7.15
N GLU A 640 21.70 -2.22 7.40
CA GLU A 640 23.09 -1.85 7.19
C GLU A 640 23.80 -1.92 8.54
N VAL A 641 24.81 -2.77 8.67
CA VAL A 641 25.42 -3.15 9.95
C VAL A 641 26.92 -2.94 9.89
N PRO A 642 27.53 -2.11 10.76
CA PRO A 642 28.98 -1.99 10.90
C PRO A 642 29.63 -3.35 11.24
N ASP A 643 30.82 -3.60 10.71
CA ASP A 643 31.56 -4.85 10.97
C ASP A 643 31.76 -5.13 12.48
N SER A 644 31.88 -4.08 13.29
CA SER A 644 32.01 -4.18 14.76
C SER A 644 30.75 -4.68 15.47
N GLU A 645 29.58 -4.55 14.86
CA GLU A 645 28.28 -4.96 15.44
C GLU A 645 27.73 -6.25 14.81
N LEU A 646 28.40 -6.75 13.76
CA LEU A 646 27.87 -7.81 12.91
C LEU A 646 27.51 -9.10 13.68
N ASP A 647 28.38 -9.58 14.54
CA ASP A 647 28.14 -10.80 15.33
C ASP A 647 26.97 -10.63 16.28
N LEU A 648 26.84 -9.46 16.92
CA LEU A 648 25.73 -9.13 17.80
C LEU A 648 24.40 -9.08 17.05
N VAL A 649 24.37 -8.35 15.94
CA VAL A 649 23.15 -8.20 15.14
C VAL A 649 22.71 -9.52 14.55
N ARG A 650 23.64 -10.30 14.03
CA ARG A 650 23.39 -11.63 13.47
C ARG A 650 22.78 -12.61 14.49
N ALA A 651 23.17 -12.50 15.76
CA ALA A 651 22.62 -13.33 16.82
C ALA A 651 21.27 -12.80 17.32
N LYS A 652 21.13 -11.48 17.55
CA LYS A 652 20.00 -10.88 18.24
C LYS A 652 18.80 -10.60 17.35
N LEU A 653 19.02 -10.20 16.10
CA LEU A 653 17.96 -9.84 15.18
C LEU A 653 16.91 -10.97 15.00
N PRO A 654 17.30 -12.24 14.70
CA PRO A 654 16.33 -13.31 14.57
C PRO A 654 15.59 -13.60 15.89
N GLU A 655 16.24 -13.46 17.06
CA GLU A 655 15.57 -13.64 18.36
C GLU A 655 14.44 -12.63 18.54
N ILE A 656 14.68 -11.36 18.21
CA ILE A 656 13.66 -10.28 18.30
C ILE A 656 12.51 -10.58 17.35
N MET A 657 12.80 -10.92 16.10
CA MET A 657 11.76 -11.24 15.13
C MET A 657 10.91 -12.44 15.54
N GLN A 658 11.53 -13.49 16.10
CA GLN A 658 10.83 -14.69 16.58
C GLN A 658 9.92 -14.40 17.77
N GLN A 659 10.15 -13.32 18.52
CA GLN A 659 9.37 -12.91 19.69
C GLN A 659 8.29 -11.86 19.36
N ALA A 660 8.13 -11.47 18.10
CA ALA A 660 7.19 -10.43 17.68
C ALA A 660 5.71 -10.77 17.92
N GLY A 661 5.37 -12.02 18.21
CA GLY A 661 4.02 -12.44 18.58
C GLY A 661 3.95 -13.83 19.15
N GLU A 662 2.93 -14.06 19.97
CA GLU A 662 2.66 -15.37 20.56
C GLU A 662 1.87 -16.26 19.60
N MET A 663 2.45 -17.38 19.22
CA MET A 663 1.87 -18.35 18.29
C MET A 663 1.97 -19.78 18.88
N ASP A 664 1.04 -20.66 18.49
CA ASP A 664 1.09 -22.09 18.87
C ASP A 664 2.24 -22.85 18.22
N VAL A 665 2.92 -22.22 17.27
CA VAL A 665 4.12 -22.69 16.59
C VAL A 665 5.25 -21.68 16.72
N PRO A 666 6.52 -22.10 16.77
CA PRO A 666 7.63 -21.15 16.82
C PRO A 666 7.69 -20.34 15.53
N LEU A 667 7.84 -19.03 15.64
CA LEU A 667 8.27 -18.20 14.53
C LEU A 667 9.77 -18.41 14.33
N LEU A 668 10.20 -18.54 13.08
CA LEU A 668 11.61 -18.68 12.74
C LEU A 668 11.99 -17.57 11.77
N ALA A 669 13.11 -16.90 12.03
CA ALA A 669 13.73 -15.95 11.14
C ALA A 669 15.13 -16.45 10.73
N GLU A 670 15.41 -16.41 9.45
CA GLU A 670 16.70 -16.77 8.87
C GLU A 670 17.48 -15.49 8.57
N VAL A 671 18.79 -15.48 8.87
CA VAL A 671 19.65 -14.31 8.70
C VAL A 671 20.76 -14.61 7.73
N GLY A 672 20.86 -13.77 6.70
CA GLY A 672 21.96 -13.74 5.77
C GLY A 672 22.78 -12.46 5.90
N VAL A 673 24.04 -12.53 5.45
CA VAL A 673 25.01 -11.43 5.48
C VAL A 673 25.74 -11.38 4.15
N GLY A 674 25.89 -10.20 3.58
CA GLY A 674 26.59 -10.00 2.32
C GLY A 674 27.14 -8.58 2.13
N GLU A 675 27.93 -8.42 1.11
CA GLU A 675 28.40 -7.11 0.65
C GLU A 675 27.24 -6.31 0.02
N ASN A 676 26.24 -7.01 -0.45
CA ASN A 676 25.03 -6.46 -1.08
C ASN A 676 23.81 -7.29 -0.71
N TRP A 677 22.64 -6.79 -1.06
CA TRP A 677 21.37 -7.42 -0.70
C TRP A 677 21.15 -8.80 -1.34
N GLU A 678 21.66 -9.06 -2.57
CA GLU A 678 21.56 -10.38 -3.20
C GLU A 678 22.36 -11.44 -2.44
N GLU A 679 23.54 -11.09 -1.93
CA GLU A 679 24.38 -12.02 -1.15
C GLU A 679 23.83 -12.27 0.26
N ALA A 680 23.10 -11.28 0.80
CA ALA A 680 22.51 -11.36 2.13
C ALA A 680 21.16 -12.11 2.17
N HIS A 681 20.57 -12.46 1.00
CA HIS A 681 19.23 -13.07 0.91
C HIS A 681 19.22 -14.58 0.69
#